data_587b4d16289a33a9e909ade2ad9a09a2
#
_entry.id   587b4d16289a33a9e909ade2ad9a09a2
#
_cell.length_a   1.000
_cell.length_b   1.000
_cell.length_c   1.000
_cell.angle_alpha   90.00
_cell.angle_beta   90.00
_cell.angle_gamma   90.00
#
_symmetry.space_group_name_H-M   'P 1'
#
loop_
_entity.id
_entity.type
_entity.pdbx_description
1 polymer ?
#
loop_
_entity_poly.entity_id
_entity_poly.type
_entity_poly.pdbx_seq_one_letter_code
_entity_poly.pdbx_strand_id
1 'polypeptide(L)'
;MAQREKAGISPKTIKWIWGVVFAPFALLSVMLLLTALGLFGRMPSFEELENPRSNLATEIYSEDGKVIGSFFVQNRSYVQYEDLFPADSAFHIRLDGHDVPPIVAALIATEDARFRTHSGIDIPSLARVAVKTVLLQNTSQGGGSTITQQLAKNLFPRDTVRNRGRIVRSSKLVVSKLKEWITALKLEYNYTKEEIAAMYLNTVEYGSNAYGIKSAAQTFFNKEPHELNVQEAAVLVGVVNAPTRYSPVRNPENALARRNLVLSRMEDAGALTRRERDSISALPIVLNYKPVSHNEGTATYFREMLRLVMNAERPKRNQFYTEWDYDQAVKEYEENPLYGWCRKNRKADGTPYNIYRDGLKIYTTVNSTMQKYAEQAVQKQMQSVIQPRMDAQYRNTKTLFIDATREERERIMRHAIRYSDRYREMEDAGASAKQIMAAFDKPCSMKVFTYRGERDTLMTPRDSILHHKRIMRASFVALDPRTGYVKAYVGGPNFRYFKYDMAKQGKRQIGSTIKPFVYTFAIDHLGLTPCTMVPNLPVTIETANGTAWSPKEAGKVEYDGVMHPLRWGLARSRNNYSAWIMKQAKQPAAVADFIHNMGIRSFIDPVPALCLGSSESNVFELVSAFSTFANEGVHTDPIFVTRIEDRQGNVIANFIPQSQDAVSERTAYTMLTMLQDVVNSGTAGRLKWQFGLNDMEIGGKTGTSNKNRDAWFMCVAPKLVAGAWVGGEDQAVHFVAGGEGSVMALPIVGDFMKRVYDDGRLGVSRADQFIRPAMMPRYDCDEEVDPDERPTEPGIAEDDNFFD
;
A
#
# COMPACT_ATOMS: atom_id res chain seq x y z
N MET A 1 89.03 45.47 -10.03
CA MET A 1 87.71 45.45 -9.24
C MET A 1 86.62 45.82 -10.18
N ALA A 2 85.84 44.92 -10.62
CA ALA A 2 84.66 45.16 -11.47
C ALA A 2 83.43 45.23 -10.59
N GLN A 3 82.82 46.40 -10.53
CA GLN A 3 81.46 46.57 -9.86
C GLN A 3 80.40 45.81 -10.68
N ARG A 4 79.80 44.78 -10.07
CA ARG A 4 78.57 44.16 -10.61
C ARG A 4 77.38 45.10 -10.33
N GLU A 5 76.92 45.82 -11.35
CA GLU A 5 75.62 46.51 -11.31
C GLU A 5 74.51 45.47 -11.01
N LYS A 6 73.77 45.65 -9.93
CA LYS A 6 72.54 44.95 -9.66
C LYS A 6 71.51 45.42 -10.69
N ALA A 7 71.24 44.66 -11.68
CA ALA A 7 70.13 44.90 -12.60
C ALA A 7 68.81 44.87 -11.85
N GLY A 8 68.30 46.07 -11.50
CA GLY A 8 66.95 46.19 -10.92
C GLY A 8 65.90 45.87 -11.96
N ILE A 9 64.87 45.04 -11.57
CA ILE A 9 63.75 44.72 -12.42
C ILE A 9 63.07 46.02 -12.87
N SER A 10 62.86 46.21 -14.18
CA SER A 10 62.24 47.43 -14.69
C SER A 10 60.81 47.62 -14.15
N PRO A 11 60.36 48.86 -13.93
CA PRO A 11 58.96 49.13 -13.47
C PRO A 11 57.90 48.59 -14.43
N LYS A 12 58.18 48.46 -15.71
CA LYS A 12 57.30 47.82 -16.71
C LYS A 12 57.22 46.33 -16.49
N THR A 13 58.28 45.61 -16.19
CA THR A 13 58.32 44.20 -15.87
C THR A 13 57.57 43.92 -14.57
N ILE A 14 57.68 44.81 -13.52
CA ILE A 14 56.93 44.68 -12.28
C ILE A 14 55.41 44.81 -12.55
N LYS A 15 55.00 45.83 -13.34
CA LYS A 15 53.59 45.99 -13.73
C LYS A 15 53.08 44.82 -14.55
N TRP A 16 53.89 44.26 -15.42
CA TRP A 16 53.50 43.04 -16.20
C TRP A 16 53.37 41.82 -15.32
N ILE A 17 54.28 41.60 -14.37
CA ILE A 17 54.20 40.52 -13.40
C ILE A 17 52.93 40.65 -12.57
N TRP A 18 52.64 41.83 -12.03
CA TRP A 18 51.42 42.10 -11.27
C TRP A 18 50.17 41.92 -12.16
N GLY A 19 50.20 42.34 -13.44
CA GLY A 19 49.14 42.10 -14.39
C GLY A 19 48.86 40.59 -14.61
N VAL A 20 49.89 39.80 -14.78
CA VAL A 20 49.79 38.35 -14.97
C VAL A 20 49.27 37.66 -13.69
N VAL A 21 49.69 38.15 -12.50
CA VAL A 21 49.23 37.62 -11.21
C VAL A 21 47.75 37.97 -10.95
N PHE A 22 47.31 39.22 -11.24
CA PHE A 22 45.97 39.67 -10.97
C PHE A 22 44.95 39.32 -12.07
N ALA A 23 45.35 39.07 -13.31
CA ALA A 23 44.43 38.74 -14.40
C ALA A 23 43.57 37.53 -14.14
N PRO A 24 44.05 36.40 -13.57
CA PRO A 24 43.21 35.26 -13.21
C PRO A 24 42.15 35.59 -12.15
N PHE A 25 42.51 36.44 -11.16
CA PHE A 25 41.58 36.85 -10.12
C PHE A 25 40.49 37.78 -10.67
N ALA A 26 40.87 38.75 -11.52
CA ALA A 26 39.94 39.62 -12.22
C ALA A 26 38.97 38.82 -13.11
N LEU A 27 39.51 37.84 -13.88
CA LEU A 27 38.69 36.96 -14.72
C LEU A 27 37.70 36.14 -13.89
N LEU A 28 38.16 35.56 -12.77
CA LEU A 28 37.33 34.81 -11.86
C LEU A 28 36.20 35.67 -11.27
N SER A 29 36.54 36.90 -10.83
CA SER A 29 35.55 37.87 -10.30
C SER A 29 34.51 38.26 -11.34
N VAL A 30 34.91 38.49 -12.59
CA VAL A 30 34.00 38.79 -13.69
C VAL A 30 33.11 37.57 -13.98
N MET A 31 33.67 36.35 -14.02
CA MET A 31 32.89 35.15 -14.22
C MET A 31 31.88 34.88 -13.09
N LEU A 32 32.24 35.15 -11.84
CA LEU A 32 31.35 35.05 -10.71
C LEU A 32 30.20 36.06 -10.84
N LEU A 33 30.50 37.30 -11.19
CA LEU A 33 29.49 38.36 -11.39
C LEU A 33 28.52 38.01 -12.51
N LEU A 34 29.02 37.54 -13.68
CA LEU A 34 28.20 37.15 -14.81
C LEU A 34 27.32 35.92 -14.46
N THR A 35 27.87 35.00 -13.65
CA THR A 35 27.10 33.84 -13.14
C THR A 35 26.01 34.28 -12.16
N ALA A 36 26.32 35.22 -11.25
CA ALA A 36 25.36 35.76 -10.29
C ALA A 36 24.21 36.52 -10.99
N LEU A 37 24.50 37.21 -12.08
CA LEU A 37 23.52 37.89 -12.94
C LEU A 37 22.69 36.93 -13.82
N GLY A 38 22.96 35.59 -13.77
CA GLY A 38 22.20 34.60 -14.50
C GLY A 38 22.54 34.44 -15.98
N LEU A 39 23.63 35.09 -16.51
CA LEU A 39 24.02 34.97 -17.93
C LEU A 39 24.36 33.51 -18.35
N PHE A 40 24.82 32.69 -17.42
CA PHE A 40 25.10 31.27 -17.64
C PHE A 40 23.93 30.34 -17.27
N GLY A 41 22.69 30.90 -17.17
CA GLY A 41 21.47 30.20 -16.83
C GLY A 41 20.96 30.51 -15.44
N ARG A 42 19.67 30.22 -15.21
CA ARG A 42 18.93 30.59 -14.01
C ARG A 42 19.66 30.14 -12.72
N MET A 43 19.76 31.04 -11.77
CA MET A 43 20.23 30.79 -10.40
C MET A 43 19.01 30.53 -9.49
N PRO A 44 19.14 29.69 -8.44
CA PRO A 44 18.08 29.51 -7.48
C PRO A 44 17.69 30.83 -6.83
N SER A 45 16.38 31.10 -6.74
CA SER A 45 15.85 32.23 -5.97
C SER A 45 16.01 31.97 -4.47
N PHE A 46 15.86 33.02 -3.62
CA PHE A 46 15.85 32.83 -2.18
C PHE A 46 14.67 31.97 -1.74
N GLU A 47 13.49 32.13 -2.35
CA GLU A 47 12.30 31.33 -2.11
C GLU A 47 12.51 29.84 -2.48
N GLU A 48 13.26 29.54 -3.57
CA GLU A 48 13.65 28.17 -3.92
C GLU A 48 14.69 27.59 -2.95
N LEU A 49 15.46 28.40 -2.25
CA LEU A 49 16.40 27.98 -1.20
C LEU A 49 15.69 27.76 0.13
N GLU A 50 14.72 28.61 0.48
CA GLU A 50 13.86 28.45 1.67
C GLU A 50 12.96 27.20 1.54
N ASN A 51 12.51 26.91 0.32
CA ASN A 51 11.68 25.77 0.01
C ASN A 51 12.35 24.89 -1.05
N PRO A 52 13.47 24.22 -0.75
CA PRO A 52 14.12 23.35 -1.71
C PRO A 52 13.13 22.30 -2.15
N ARG A 53 12.97 22.13 -3.47
CA ARG A 53 12.13 21.08 -4.09
C ARG A 53 12.77 19.71 -3.81
N SER A 54 12.94 19.37 -2.55
CA SER A 54 13.33 18.03 -2.13
C SER A 54 12.15 17.10 -2.37
N ASN A 55 12.39 15.97 -3.03
CA ASN A 55 11.39 14.91 -3.15
C ASN A 55 11.16 14.33 -1.76
N LEU A 56 10.21 14.86 -1.02
CA LEU A 56 9.85 14.37 0.30
C LEU A 56 8.91 13.18 0.15
N ALA A 57 9.13 12.15 0.95
CA ALA A 57 8.23 11.02 1.02
C ALA A 57 6.87 11.47 1.58
N THR A 58 5.79 11.02 0.95
CA THR A 58 4.45 11.14 1.52
C THR A 58 4.24 10.05 2.54
N GLU A 59 3.86 10.39 3.75
CA GLU A 59 3.62 9.46 4.84
C GLU A 59 2.14 9.08 4.92
N ILE A 60 1.85 7.81 5.18
CA ILE A 60 0.50 7.27 5.31
C ILE A 60 0.30 6.89 6.77
N TYR A 61 -0.66 7.54 7.41
CA TYR A 61 -0.99 7.34 8.81
C TYR A 61 -2.25 6.48 8.94
N SER A 62 -2.21 5.54 9.89
CA SER A 62 -3.40 4.83 10.34
C SER A 62 -4.29 5.73 11.20
N GLU A 63 -5.53 5.28 11.47
CA GLU A 63 -6.47 5.98 12.35
C GLU A 63 -5.89 6.22 13.76
N ASP A 64 -5.11 5.26 14.28
CA ASP A 64 -4.43 5.33 15.57
C ASP A 64 -3.07 6.06 15.50
N GLY A 65 -2.82 6.86 14.46
CA GLY A 65 -1.69 7.78 14.33
C GLY A 65 -0.33 7.14 14.02
N LYS A 66 -0.28 5.84 13.68
CA LYS A 66 0.98 5.18 13.32
C LYS A 66 1.24 5.27 11.82
N VAL A 67 2.48 5.43 11.44
CA VAL A 67 2.90 5.37 10.03
C VAL A 67 2.82 3.91 9.56
N ILE A 68 1.93 3.64 8.59
CA ILE A 68 1.76 2.31 7.98
C ILE A 68 2.52 2.16 6.67
N GLY A 69 3.09 3.25 6.16
CA GLY A 69 3.93 3.24 4.97
C GLY A 69 4.18 4.64 4.41
N SER A 70 4.90 4.70 3.30
CA SER A 70 5.20 5.95 2.62
C SER A 70 5.29 5.76 1.12
N PHE A 71 4.99 6.84 0.36
CA PHE A 71 5.23 6.92 -1.08
C PHE A 71 6.40 7.84 -1.35
N PHE A 72 7.37 7.39 -2.14
CA PHE A 72 8.55 8.16 -2.47
C PHE A 72 9.14 7.75 -3.83
N VAL A 73 9.75 8.69 -4.52
CA VAL A 73 10.70 8.41 -5.61
C VAL A 73 12.06 8.06 -4.99
N GLN A 74 12.40 8.81 -3.94
CA GLN A 74 13.57 8.63 -3.11
C GLN A 74 13.06 8.65 -1.67
N ASN A 75 13.35 7.61 -0.87
CA ASN A 75 12.89 7.54 0.51
C ASN A 75 13.59 8.63 1.33
N ARG A 76 12.96 9.81 1.47
CA ARG A 76 13.45 10.97 2.21
C ARG A 76 12.44 11.34 3.27
N SER A 77 12.86 11.32 4.51
CA SER A 77 12.13 11.88 5.65
C SER A 77 12.98 12.97 6.26
N TYR A 78 12.39 14.12 6.57
CA TYR A 78 13.08 15.26 7.13
C TYR A 78 13.24 15.10 8.64
N VAL A 79 14.42 15.52 9.17
CA VAL A 79 14.73 15.56 10.59
C VAL A 79 15.30 16.94 10.91
N GLN A 80 14.86 17.57 12.00
CA GLN A 80 15.46 18.82 12.48
C GLN A 80 16.80 18.53 13.17
N TYR A 81 17.62 19.55 13.33
CA TYR A 81 18.95 19.37 13.94
C TYR A 81 18.85 18.86 15.38
N GLU A 82 17.87 19.39 16.12
CA GLU A 82 17.59 19.05 17.51
C GLU A 82 17.18 17.59 17.69
N ASP A 83 16.49 17.03 16.70
CA ASP A 83 16.06 15.62 16.70
C ASP A 83 17.21 14.63 16.44
N LEU A 84 18.42 15.10 16.17
CA LEU A 84 19.61 14.27 15.97
C LEU A 84 20.35 13.94 17.27
N PHE A 85 20.04 14.67 18.37
CA PHE A 85 20.69 14.48 19.64
C PHE A 85 20.20 13.21 20.36
N PRO A 86 21.12 12.36 20.86
CA PRO A 86 20.75 11.31 21.80
C PRO A 86 20.02 11.91 23.01
N ALA A 87 19.02 11.15 23.53
CA ALA A 87 18.27 11.60 24.72
C ALA A 87 19.15 11.72 25.97
N ASP A 88 20.22 10.92 26.04
CA ASP A 88 21.22 11.00 27.11
C ASP A 88 22.40 11.86 26.66
N SER A 89 22.64 12.97 27.34
CA SER A 89 23.75 13.89 27.10
C SER A 89 25.15 13.26 27.23
N ALA A 90 25.28 12.12 27.93
CA ALA A 90 26.52 11.35 28.01
C ALA A 90 27.00 10.85 26.63
N PHE A 91 26.11 10.75 25.64
CA PHE A 91 26.41 10.36 24.27
C PHE A 91 26.59 11.55 23.31
N HIS A 92 26.51 12.79 23.80
CA HIS A 92 26.86 13.94 23.00
C HIS A 92 28.38 14.00 22.80
N ILE A 93 28.79 14.43 21.61
CA ILE A 93 30.21 14.60 21.27
C ILE A 93 30.58 16.07 21.35
N ARG A 94 31.70 16.38 21.99
CA ARG A 94 32.20 17.73 22.04
C ARG A 94 33.16 17.97 20.87
N LEU A 95 32.81 18.90 19.98
CA LEU A 95 33.61 19.30 18.83
C LEU A 95 33.70 20.83 18.73
N ASP A 96 34.91 21.39 18.63
CA ASP A 96 35.14 22.85 18.57
C ASP A 96 34.47 23.64 19.72
N GLY A 97 34.37 23.02 20.92
CA GLY A 97 33.74 23.62 22.09
C GLY A 97 32.22 23.53 22.15
N HIS A 98 31.58 22.95 21.16
CA HIS A 98 30.12 22.75 21.07
C HIS A 98 29.75 21.30 21.25
N ASP A 99 28.62 21.03 21.89
CA ASP A 99 28.02 19.71 21.91
C ASP A 99 27.30 19.45 20.56
N VAL A 100 27.61 18.34 19.93
CA VAL A 100 27.05 17.95 18.63
C VAL A 100 26.60 16.48 18.63
N PRO A 101 25.59 16.12 17.83
CA PRO A 101 25.20 14.75 17.66
C PRO A 101 26.33 13.91 17.04
N PRO A 102 26.43 12.59 17.36
CA PRO A 102 27.47 11.71 16.81
C PRO A 102 27.57 11.73 15.29
N ILE A 103 26.44 11.78 14.59
CA ILE A 103 26.38 11.81 13.12
C ILE A 103 26.93 13.13 12.54
N VAL A 104 26.69 14.24 13.21
CA VAL A 104 27.19 15.57 12.81
C VAL A 104 28.69 15.66 13.07
N ALA A 105 29.17 15.15 14.21
CA ALA A 105 30.61 15.08 14.52
C ALA A 105 31.36 14.25 13.46
N ALA A 106 30.83 13.07 13.09
CA ALA A 106 31.40 12.23 12.06
C ALA A 106 31.43 12.93 10.69
N LEU A 107 30.34 13.62 10.33
CA LEU A 107 30.22 14.38 9.08
C LEU A 107 31.26 15.50 9.00
N ILE A 108 31.31 16.39 10.01
CA ILE A 108 32.23 17.53 10.02
C ILE A 108 33.69 17.04 10.00
N ALA A 109 34.05 16.07 10.83
CA ALA A 109 35.39 15.52 10.90
C ALA A 109 35.85 14.89 9.56
N THR A 110 34.93 14.31 8.80
CA THR A 110 35.25 13.58 7.56
C THR A 110 35.25 14.44 6.32
N GLU A 111 34.22 15.28 6.16
CA GLU A 111 33.97 16.02 4.91
C GLU A 111 34.48 17.45 4.97
N ASP A 112 34.47 18.10 6.15
CA ASP A 112 34.79 19.52 6.26
C ASP A 112 35.22 19.92 7.68
N ALA A 113 36.43 19.57 8.06
CA ALA A 113 36.96 19.76 9.40
C ALA A 113 36.97 21.24 9.86
N ARG A 114 36.79 22.20 8.96
CA ARG A 114 36.70 23.64 9.26
C ARG A 114 35.34 24.25 8.98
N PHE A 115 34.33 23.44 8.94
CA PHE A 115 32.95 23.82 8.60
C PHE A 115 32.45 25.03 9.37
N ARG A 116 32.80 25.15 10.65
CA ARG A 116 32.35 26.25 11.50
C ARG A 116 33.11 27.57 11.29
N THR A 117 34.28 27.57 10.59
CA THR A 117 35.17 28.69 10.47
C THR A 117 35.13 29.45 9.12
N HIS A 118 34.44 28.91 8.12
CA HIS A 118 34.31 29.54 6.82
C HIS A 118 32.84 29.80 6.44
N SER A 119 32.58 30.68 5.48
CA SER A 119 31.23 31.00 4.97
C SER A 119 30.94 30.31 3.63
N GLY A 120 30.93 28.97 3.62
CA GLY A 120 30.58 28.15 2.46
C GLY A 120 31.74 27.86 1.48
N ILE A 121 32.83 28.65 1.50
CA ILE A 121 34.02 28.40 0.69
C ILE A 121 35.24 28.37 1.61
N ASP A 122 35.97 27.28 1.65
CA ASP A 122 37.19 27.13 2.41
C ASP A 122 38.41 27.45 1.53
N ILE A 123 38.82 28.74 1.55
CA ILE A 123 39.94 29.26 0.75
C ILE A 123 41.27 28.56 1.05
N PRO A 124 41.67 28.32 2.34
CA PRO A 124 42.88 27.56 2.64
C PRO A 124 42.87 26.10 2.10
N SER A 125 41.73 25.41 2.10
CA SER A 125 41.61 24.09 1.52
C SER A 125 41.70 24.12 0.00
N LEU A 126 41.11 25.14 -0.65
CA LEU A 126 41.22 25.30 -2.11
C LEU A 126 42.67 25.61 -2.49
N ALA A 127 43.39 26.48 -1.76
CA ALA A 127 44.79 26.79 -2.01
C ALA A 127 45.66 25.52 -1.86
N ARG A 128 45.44 24.72 -0.81
CA ARG A 128 46.13 23.42 -0.59
C ARG A 128 45.93 22.45 -1.74
N VAL A 129 44.70 22.30 -2.22
CA VAL A 129 44.36 21.42 -3.34
C VAL A 129 44.99 21.93 -4.62
N ALA A 130 44.94 23.22 -4.93
CA ALA A 130 45.55 23.80 -6.10
C ALA A 130 47.06 23.58 -6.11
N VAL A 131 47.77 23.81 -5.02
CA VAL A 131 49.21 23.54 -4.88
C VAL A 131 49.51 22.06 -5.08
N LYS A 132 48.80 21.15 -4.46
CA LYS A 132 48.99 19.70 -4.58
C LYS A 132 48.74 19.19 -6.01
N THR A 133 47.68 19.67 -6.65
CA THR A 133 47.27 19.23 -7.98
C THR A 133 48.22 19.79 -9.07
N VAL A 134 48.62 21.07 -8.95
CA VAL A 134 49.46 21.73 -9.98
C VAL A 134 50.94 21.43 -9.79
N LEU A 135 51.44 21.41 -8.54
CA LEU A 135 52.87 21.20 -8.29
C LEU A 135 53.27 19.73 -8.12
N LEU A 136 52.39 18.90 -7.52
CA LEU A 136 52.74 17.51 -7.19
C LEU A 136 52.07 16.50 -8.08
N GLN A 137 51.25 16.93 -9.08
CA GLN A 137 50.47 16.06 -10.01
C GLN A 137 49.73 14.90 -9.35
N ASN A 138 49.42 15.04 -8.07
CA ASN A 138 48.77 14.00 -7.28
C ASN A 138 47.27 14.30 -7.17
N THR A 139 46.48 13.63 -8.02
CA THR A 139 45.01 13.80 -8.10
C THR A 139 44.24 12.95 -7.09
N SER A 140 44.91 12.18 -6.25
CA SER A 140 44.26 11.10 -5.46
C SER A 140 43.89 11.46 -4.01
N GLN A 141 44.22 12.62 -3.51
CA GLN A 141 43.99 12.97 -2.11
C GLN A 141 43.25 14.28 -1.89
N GLY A 142 41.96 14.12 -1.49
CA GLY A 142 41.22 15.07 -0.69
C GLY A 142 40.37 16.07 -1.46
N GLY A 143 39.06 16.00 -1.26
CA GLY A 143 38.08 16.96 -1.78
C GLY A 143 38.29 18.34 -1.18
N GLY A 144 38.37 19.38 -2.03
CA GLY A 144 38.37 20.77 -1.61
C GLY A 144 36.97 21.40 -1.59
N SER A 145 35.92 20.58 -1.56
CA SER A 145 34.54 21.06 -1.52
C SER A 145 34.02 20.99 -0.09
N THR A 146 33.38 22.05 0.39
CA THR A 146 32.77 22.13 1.71
C THR A 146 31.43 21.39 1.75
N ILE A 147 30.93 21.10 2.97
CA ILE A 147 29.57 20.55 3.19
C ILE A 147 28.53 21.41 2.49
N THR A 148 28.62 22.74 2.61
CA THR A 148 27.67 23.66 1.98
C THR A 148 27.71 23.62 0.45
N GLN A 149 28.88 23.46 -0.16
CA GLN A 149 29.01 23.27 -1.62
C GLN A 149 28.45 21.91 -2.07
N GLN A 150 28.66 20.88 -1.28
CA GLN A 150 28.06 19.56 -1.56
C GLN A 150 26.54 19.60 -1.43
N LEU A 151 26.02 20.31 -0.44
CA LEU A 151 24.58 20.56 -0.29
C LEU A 151 24.03 21.32 -1.50
N ALA A 152 24.67 22.42 -1.91
CA ALA A 152 24.27 23.20 -3.09
C ALA A 152 24.21 22.33 -4.36
N LYS A 153 25.18 21.43 -4.57
CA LYS A 153 25.21 20.47 -5.68
C LYS A 153 24.05 19.45 -5.62
N ASN A 154 23.68 19.00 -4.42
CA ASN A 154 22.63 18.00 -4.23
C ASN A 154 21.24 18.61 -4.38
N LEU A 155 21.02 19.84 -3.94
CA LEU A 155 19.77 20.57 -4.10
C LEU A 155 19.53 21.01 -5.55
N PHE A 156 20.61 21.37 -6.27
CA PHE A 156 20.56 21.86 -7.65
C PHE A 156 21.47 21.00 -8.54
N PRO A 157 21.03 19.81 -8.95
CA PRO A 157 21.84 18.88 -9.74
C PRO A 157 22.32 19.49 -11.05
N ARG A 158 23.53 19.13 -11.48
CA ARG A 158 24.10 19.57 -12.75
C ARG A 158 23.32 18.96 -13.92
N ASP A 159 23.08 19.75 -14.98
CA ASP A 159 22.55 19.23 -16.24
C ASP A 159 23.52 18.20 -16.85
N THR A 160 23.07 16.95 -16.94
CA THR A 160 23.86 15.87 -17.55
C THR A 160 23.81 15.93 -19.07
N VAL A 161 24.84 16.48 -19.70
CA VAL A 161 24.98 16.49 -21.17
C VAL A 161 25.79 15.28 -21.60
N ARG A 162 25.10 14.26 -22.11
CA ARG A 162 25.71 12.96 -22.48
C ARG A 162 26.54 12.94 -23.78
N ASN A 163 26.38 13.89 -24.72
CA ASN A 163 26.98 13.79 -26.07
C ASN A 163 27.52 15.11 -26.61
N ARG A 164 28.52 15.76 -25.95
CA ARG A 164 29.22 16.92 -26.51
C ARG A 164 30.73 16.86 -26.21
N GLY A 165 31.55 17.46 -27.11
CA GLY A 165 33.01 17.40 -27.09
C GLY A 165 33.69 17.83 -25.78
N ARG A 166 34.97 17.45 -25.61
CA ARG A 166 35.75 17.57 -24.36
C ARG A 166 35.84 18.99 -23.83
N ILE A 167 35.94 20.01 -24.70
CA ILE A 167 36.05 21.45 -24.34
C ILE A 167 34.73 21.96 -23.74
N VAL A 168 33.58 21.63 -24.37
CA VAL A 168 32.25 22.03 -23.91
C VAL A 168 31.91 21.37 -22.54
N ARG A 169 32.43 20.20 -22.30
CA ARG A 169 32.26 19.50 -21.02
C ARG A 169 33.06 20.18 -19.89
N SER A 170 34.31 20.61 -20.19
CA SER A 170 35.16 21.31 -19.22
C SER A 170 34.62 22.69 -18.87
N SER A 171 34.17 23.49 -19.84
CA SER A 171 33.61 24.81 -19.59
C SER A 171 32.31 24.75 -18.78
N LYS A 172 31.44 23.78 -19.03
CA LYS A 172 30.21 23.57 -18.22
C LYS A 172 30.53 23.13 -16.80
N LEU A 173 31.58 22.35 -16.57
CA LEU A 173 32.01 22.00 -15.21
C LEU A 173 32.46 23.21 -14.40
N VAL A 174 33.20 24.15 -15.03
CA VAL A 174 33.61 25.40 -14.38
C VAL A 174 32.39 26.24 -14.02
N VAL A 175 31.48 26.46 -14.96
CA VAL A 175 30.23 27.21 -14.71
C VAL A 175 29.40 26.56 -13.60
N SER A 176 29.25 25.25 -13.60
CA SER A 176 28.53 24.52 -12.54
C SER A 176 29.19 24.73 -11.18
N LYS A 177 30.54 24.74 -11.14
CA LYS A 177 31.29 24.96 -9.88
C LYS A 177 31.11 26.39 -9.37
N LEU A 178 31.10 27.39 -10.25
CA LEU A 178 30.81 28.78 -9.87
C LEU A 178 29.38 28.94 -9.33
N LYS A 179 28.42 28.29 -9.96
CA LYS A 179 27.03 28.26 -9.43
C LYS A 179 26.95 27.60 -8.04
N GLU A 180 27.65 26.49 -7.81
CA GLU A 180 27.75 25.86 -6.49
C GLU A 180 28.34 26.81 -5.45
N TRP A 181 29.39 27.58 -5.78
CA TRP A 181 29.98 28.54 -4.86
C TRP A 181 29.02 29.68 -4.49
N ILE A 182 28.34 30.26 -5.49
CA ILE A 182 27.37 31.34 -5.25
C ILE A 182 26.18 30.81 -4.41
N THR A 183 25.72 29.61 -4.73
CA THR A 183 24.61 28.98 -3.96
C THR A 183 25.05 28.66 -2.54
N ALA A 184 26.28 28.18 -2.34
CA ALA A 184 26.85 27.95 -1.00
C ALA A 184 26.93 29.25 -0.16
N LEU A 185 27.37 30.36 -0.76
CA LEU A 185 27.37 31.66 -0.08
C LEU A 185 25.95 32.12 0.29
N LYS A 186 24.96 31.91 -0.59
CA LYS A 186 23.55 32.23 -0.30
C LYS A 186 23.00 31.37 0.85
N LEU A 187 23.33 30.05 0.86
CA LEU A 187 22.93 29.16 1.96
C LEU A 187 23.49 29.60 3.30
N GLU A 188 24.80 29.92 3.36
CA GLU A 188 25.46 30.40 4.60
C GLU A 188 24.97 31.78 5.08
N TYR A 189 24.40 32.57 4.16
CA TYR A 189 23.80 33.85 4.52
C TYR A 189 22.42 33.69 5.17
N ASN A 190 21.66 32.64 4.77
CA ASN A 190 20.27 32.48 5.19
C ASN A 190 20.08 31.43 6.29
N TYR A 191 21.02 30.47 6.44
CA TYR A 191 20.90 29.35 7.35
C TYR A 191 22.08 29.25 8.32
N THR A 192 21.83 28.79 9.51
CA THR A 192 22.86 28.49 10.52
C THR A 192 23.68 27.26 10.09
N LYS A 193 24.83 27.07 10.71
CA LYS A 193 25.65 25.85 10.48
C LYS A 193 24.93 24.58 10.84
N GLU A 194 24.12 24.62 11.87
CA GLU A 194 23.29 23.54 12.37
C GLU A 194 22.24 23.14 11.33
N GLU A 195 21.51 24.11 10.80
CA GLU A 195 20.52 23.92 9.75
C GLU A 195 21.16 23.36 8.46
N ILE A 196 22.32 23.91 8.05
CA ILE A 196 23.05 23.43 6.86
C ILE A 196 23.49 21.96 7.03
N ALA A 197 23.98 21.59 8.24
CA ALA A 197 24.35 20.21 8.54
C ALA A 197 23.12 19.27 8.49
N ALA A 198 22.00 19.66 9.07
CA ALA A 198 20.74 18.91 9.01
C ALA A 198 20.22 18.79 7.57
N MET A 199 20.22 19.87 6.80
CA MET A 199 19.83 19.86 5.38
C MET A 199 20.71 18.93 4.56
N TYR A 200 22.02 18.91 4.82
CA TYR A 200 22.94 17.98 4.15
C TYR A 200 22.60 16.52 4.45
N LEU A 201 22.48 16.20 5.76
CA LEU A 201 22.14 14.83 6.21
C LEU A 201 20.79 14.34 5.67
N ASN A 202 19.81 15.26 5.50
CA ASN A 202 18.50 14.97 4.92
C ASN A 202 18.53 14.81 3.40
N THR A 203 19.60 15.27 2.71
CA THR A 203 19.63 15.35 1.24
C THR A 203 20.45 14.23 0.60
N VAL A 204 21.49 13.75 1.26
CA VAL A 204 22.46 12.82 0.67
C VAL A 204 21.91 11.40 0.55
N GLU A 205 22.45 10.66 -0.44
CA GLU A 205 22.14 9.25 -0.66
C GLU A 205 23.08 8.35 0.16
N TYR A 206 22.48 7.40 0.92
CA TYR A 206 23.20 6.41 1.71
C TYR A 206 23.21 5.00 1.07
N GLY A 207 22.70 4.87 -0.16
CA GLY A 207 22.52 3.57 -0.83
C GLY A 207 21.28 2.81 -0.37
N SER A 208 21.01 1.65 -0.95
CA SER A 208 19.80 0.86 -0.69
C SER A 208 18.49 1.66 -0.82
N ASN A 209 18.48 2.66 -1.72
CA ASN A 209 17.38 3.62 -1.91
C ASN A 209 17.04 4.47 -0.67
N ALA A 210 17.95 4.57 0.28
CA ALA A 210 17.83 5.42 1.47
C ALA A 210 18.42 6.81 1.17
N TYR A 211 17.58 7.82 1.15
CA TYR A 211 17.92 9.23 1.01
C TYR A 211 17.58 9.96 2.30
N GLY A 212 18.56 10.63 2.87
CA GLY A 212 18.46 11.29 4.18
C GLY A 212 18.72 10.34 5.35
N ILE A 213 19.15 10.97 6.46
CA ILE A 213 19.64 10.26 7.65
C ILE A 213 18.59 9.38 8.33
N LYS A 214 17.32 9.83 8.40
CA LYS A 214 16.23 9.06 9.01
C LYS A 214 15.98 7.76 8.25
N SER A 215 15.87 7.86 6.92
CA SER A 215 15.69 6.71 6.06
C SER A 215 16.89 5.75 6.13
N ALA A 216 18.12 6.29 6.22
CA ALA A 216 19.32 5.48 6.34
C ALA A 216 19.40 4.75 7.70
N ALA A 217 19.15 5.44 8.81
CA ALA A 217 19.12 4.87 10.15
C ALA A 217 18.10 3.71 10.26
N GLN A 218 16.89 3.94 9.76
CA GLN A 218 15.85 2.91 9.70
C GLN A 218 16.22 1.74 8.79
N THR A 219 16.78 2.02 7.59
CA THR A 219 17.12 0.98 6.61
C THR A 219 18.24 0.07 7.09
N PHE A 220 19.34 0.63 7.64
CA PHE A 220 20.53 -0.14 7.98
C PHE A 220 20.53 -0.67 9.41
N PHE A 221 19.91 0.08 10.35
CA PHE A 221 19.97 -0.23 11.77
C PHE A 221 18.59 -0.40 12.43
N ASN A 222 17.50 -0.09 11.73
CA ASN A 222 16.12 -0.09 12.25
C ASN A 222 15.99 0.79 13.51
N LYS A 223 16.60 1.99 13.46
CA LYS A 223 16.67 2.99 14.52
C LYS A 223 16.21 4.37 14.03
N GLU A 224 15.81 5.21 14.98
CA GLU A 224 15.69 6.65 14.73
C GLU A 224 17.08 7.30 14.73
N PRO A 225 17.26 8.48 14.08
CA PRO A 225 18.58 9.14 13.97
C PRO A 225 19.26 9.43 15.32
N HIS A 226 18.51 9.82 16.35
CA HIS A 226 19.01 10.07 17.70
C HIS A 226 19.47 8.81 18.47
N GLU A 227 19.06 7.63 18.01
CA GLU A 227 19.46 6.35 18.61
C GLU A 227 20.77 5.80 18.01
N LEU A 228 21.33 6.47 16.99
CA LEU A 228 22.57 6.03 16.36
C LEU A 228 23.76 6.24 17.30
N ASN A 229 24.48 5.17 17.56
CA ASN A 229 25.76 5.27 18.27
C ASN A 229 26.89 5.75 17.35
N VAL A 230 28.06 6.06 17.92
CA VAL A 230 29.23 6.59 17.17
C VAL A 230 29.65 5.66 16.02
N GLN A 231 29.63 4.35 16.25
CA GLN A 231 29.99 3.36 15.23
C GLN A 231 29.03 3.40 14.05
N GLU A 232 27.73 3.43 14.31
CA GLU A 232 26.67 3.43 13.30
C GLU A 232 26.68 4.75 12.52
N ALA A 233 26.87 5.87 13.21
CA ALA A 233 27.06 7.19 12.62
C ALA A 233 28.28 7.20 11.67
N ALA A 234 29.42 6.66 12.09
CA ALA A 234 30.61 6.56 11.27
C ALA A 234 30.43 5.65 10.04
N VAL A 235 29.64 4.58 10.13
CA VAL A 235 29.27 3.75 8.96
C VAL A 235 28.48 4.58 7.96
N LEU A 236 27.42 5.26 8.41
CA LEU A 236 26.55 6.04 7.52
C LEU A 236 27.32 7.16 6.82
N VAL A 237 28.13 7.95 7.55
CA VAL A 237 28.95 9.00 6.94
C VAL A 237 29.97 8.39 5.95
N GLY A 238 30.52 7.24 6.28
CA GLY A 238 31.42 6.52 5.38
C GLY A 238 30.78 6.13 4.05
N VAL A 239 29.52 5.71 4.09
CA VAL A 239 28.74 5.29 2.91
C VAL A 239 28.46 6.45 1.95
N VAL A 240 28.21 7.66 2.44
CA VAL A 240 27.87 8.85 1.60
C VAL A 240 28.87 9.11 0.50
N ASN A 241 30.15 8.89 0.72
CA ASN A 241 31.21 9.15 -0.24
C ASN A 241 31.06 8.33 -1.56
N ALA A 242 30.66 7.06 -1.45
CA ALA A 242 30.37 6.18 -2.59
C ALA A 242 29.42 5.06 -2.16
N PRO A 243 28.09 5.28 -2.19
CA PRO A 243 27.08 4.38 -1.59
C PRO A 243 27.14 2.94 -2.10
N THR A 244 27.48 2.73 -3.37
CA THR A 244 27.63 1.39 -3.96
C THR A 244 28.90 0.71 -3.47
N ARG A 245 30.04 1.41 -3.42
CA ARG A 245 31.36 0.86 -3.05
C ARG A 245 31.48 0.57 -1.57
N TYR A 246 30.91 1.42 -0.74
CA TYR A 246 30.99 1.32 0.74
C TYR A 246 29.69 0.81 1.37
N SER A 247 28.83 0.14 0.58
CA SER A 247 27.63 -0.48 1.07
C SER A 247 27.94 -1.54 2.13
N PRO A 248 27.46 -1.43 3.37
CA PRO A 248 27.73 -2.43 4.41
C PRO A 248 27.00 -3.76 4.14
N VAL A 249 26.00 -3.75 3.27
CA VAL A 249 25.25 -4.93 2.84
C VAL A 249 25.94 -5.69 1.72
N ARG A 250 26.48 -4.94 0.71
CA ARG A 250 27.07 -5.55 -0.50
C ARG A 250 28.57 -5.74 -0.40
N ASN A 251 29.25 -4.84 0.31
CA ASN A 251 30.72 -4.78 0.41
C ASN A 251 31.15 -4.52 1.86
N PRO A 252 30.92 -5.46 2.80
CA PRO A 252 31.12 -5.24 4.25
C PRO A 252 32.56 -4.91 4.60
N GLU A 253 33.56 -5.49 3.93
CA GLU A 253 34.97 -5.20 4.15
C GLU A 253 35.34 -3.76 3.79
N ASN A 254 34.87 -3.27 2.65
CA ASN A 254 35.07 -1.88 2.23
C ASN A 254 34.35 -0.91 3.18
N ALA A 255 33.17 -1.27 3.65
CA ALA A 255 32.41 -0.49 4.61
C ALA A 255 33.15 -0.42 5.97
N LEU A 256 33.72 -1.53 6.45
CA LEU A 256 34.52 -1.60 7.68
C LEU A 256 35.75 -0.70 7.59
N ALA A 257 36.52 -0.83 6.50
CA ALA A 257 37.70 0.01 6.27
C ALA A 257 37.34 1.51 6.20
N ARG A 258 36.22 1.82 5.55
CA ARG A 258 35.74 3.22 5.43
C ARG A 258 35.25 3.78 6.76
N ARG A 259 34.52 3.00 7.57
CA ARG A 259 34.12 3.36 8.94
C ARG A 259 35.35 3.70 9.79
N ASN A 260 36.37 2.85 9.76
CA ASN A 260 37.59 3.05 10.54
C ASN A 260 38.34 4.34 10.10
N LEU A 261 38.29 4.69 8.81
CA LEU A 261 38.80 5.97 8.34
C LEU A 261 38.01 7.14 8.91
N VAL A 262 36.67 7.05 8.97
CA VAL A 262 35.84 8.09 9.60
C VAL A 262 36.19 8.25 11.08
N LEU A 263 36.31 7.16 11.82
CA LEU A 263 36.72 7.19 13.23
C LEU A 263 38.11 7.81 13.44
N SER A 264 39.08 7.55 12.56
CA SER A 264 40.38 8.19 12.58
C SER A 264 40.27 9.72 12.33
N ARG A 265 39.39 10.16 11.43
CA ARG A 265 39.13 11.57 11.20
C ARG A 265 38.47 12.25 12.42
N MET A 266 37.60 11.55 13.12
CA MET A 266 36.98 12.01 14.36
C MET A 266 38.03 12.18 15.47
N GLU A 267 39.02 11.28 15.55
CA GLU A 267 40.18 11.42 16.45
C GLU A 267 41.00 12.65 16.05
N ASP A 268 41.39 12.77 14.75
CA ASP A 268 42.14 13.90 14.23
C ASP A 268 41.48 15.27 14.55
N ALA A 269 40.14 15.30 14.57
CA ALA A 269 39.35 16.48 14.88
C ALA A 269 39.09 16.68 16.39
N GLY A 270 39.56 15.77 17.25
CA GLY A 270 39.39 15.86 18.71
C GLY A 270 37.99 15.46 19.21
N ALA A 271 37.17 14.87 18.34
CA ALA A 271 35.84 14.36 18.67
C ALA A 271 35.88 13.01 19.42
N LEU A 272 36.95 12.27 19.27
CA LEU A 272 37.20 11.00 19.96
C LEU A 272 38.61 10.98 20.50
N THR A 273 38.80 10.31 21.63
CA THR A 273 40.11 9.93 22.11
C THR A 273 40.67 8.73 21.34
N ARG A 274 41.97 8.55 21.29
CA ARG A 274 42.63 7.39 20.68
C ARG A 274 42.12 6.09 21.24
N ARG A 275 41.85 6.02 22.54
CA ARG A 275 41.33 4.80 23.21
C ARG A 275 39.92 4.45 22.73
N GLU A 276 39.04 5.44 22.58
CA GLU A 276 37.68 5.24 22.08
C GLU A 276 37.71 4.81 20.62
N ARG A 277 38.50 5.47 19.76
CA ARG A 277 38.67 5.10 18.36
C ARG A 277 39.16 3.66 18.22
N ASP A 278 40.20 3.26 18.98
CA ASP A 278 40.75 1.90 18.91
C ASP A 278 39.71 0.87 19.38
N SER A 279 38.98 1.14 20.46
CA SER A 279 37.90 0.29 20.97
C SER A 279 36.81 0.08 19.96
N ILE A 280 36.31 1.17 19.36
CA ILE A 280 35.21 1.11 18.37
C ILE A 280 35.67 0.46 17.06
N SER A 281 36.92 0.74 16.62
CA SER A 281 37.49 0.15 15.39
C SER A 281 37.61 -1.37 15.45
N ALA A 282 37.76 -1.96 16.62
CA ALA A 282 37.84 -3.40 16.83
C ALA A 282 36.48 -4.10 16.71
N LEU A 283 35.37 -3.37 16.82
CA LEU A 283 34.02 -3.95 16.77
C LEU A 283 33.59 -4.27 15.29
N PRO A 284 32.87 -5.37 15.05
CA PRO A 284 32.27 -5.63 13.75
C PRO A 284 31.12 -4.66 13.47
N ILE A 285 30.78 -4.46 12.19
CA ILE A 285 29.54 -3.77 11.83
C ILE A 285 28.37 -4.74 11.98
N VAL A 286 27.45 -4.44 12.88
CA VAL A 286 26.22 -5.22 13.09
C VAL A 286 25.06 -4.46 12.45
N LEU A 287 24.43 -5.06 11.46
CA LEU A 287 23.27 -4.48 10.76
C LEU A 287 21.96 -5.09 11.26
N ASN A 288 20.94 -4.26 11.40
CA ASN A 288 19.53 -4.67 11.46
C ASN A 288 18.85 -4.22 10.18
N TYR A 289 19.29 -4.79 9.05
CA TYR A 289 18.96 -4.33 7.71
C TYR A 289 17.51 -4.59 7.35
N LYS A 290 16.74 -3.52 7.18
CA LYS A 290 15.34 -3.54 6.74
C LYS A 290 15.17 -2.53 5.60
N PRO A 291 15.33 -2.97 4.35
CA PRO A 291 15.13 -2.07 3.21
C PRO A 291 13.67 -1.64 3.14
N VAL A 292 13.44 -0.34 3.05
CA VAL A 292 12.08 0.19 2.89
C VAL A 292 11.67 -0.01 1.45
N SER A 293 10.66 -0.85 1.25
CA SER A 293 10.05 -1.13 -0.06
C SER A 293 8.55 -0.86 0.00
N HIS A 294 8.00 -0.30 -1.07
CA HIS A 294 6.54 -0.17 -1.23
C HIS A 294 5.83 -1.53 -1.22
N ASN A 295 6.56 -2.61 -1.52
CA ASN A 295 6.04 -3.97 -1.62
C ASN A 295 6.03 -4.73 -0.30
N GLU A 296 6.55 -4.14 0.80
CA GLU A 296 6.70 -4.79 2.10
C GLU A 296 6.11 -3.92 3.22
N GLY A 297 5.86 -4.52 4.39
CA GLY A 297 5.27 -3.86 5.56
C GLY A 297 3.76 -4.07 5.65
N THR A 298 3.13 -3.34 6.57
CA THR A 298 1.68 -3.45 6.88
C THR A 298 0.82 -2.84 5.77
N ALA A 299 -0.33 -3.42 5.52
CA ALA A 299 -1.37 -2.92 4.61
C ALA A 299 -0.88 -2.65 3.16
N THR A 300 0.00 -3.51 2.61
CA THR A 300 0.62 -3.27 1.29
C THR A 300 -0.39 -3.14 0.16
N TYR A 301 -1.43 -3.97 0.11
CA TYR A 301 -2.50 -3.88 -0.89
C TYR A 301 -3.33 -2.61 -0.73
N PHE A 302 -3.66 -2.23 0.50
CA PHE A 302 -4.35 -0.97 0.78
C PHE A 302 -3.55 0.24 0.32
N ARG A 303 -2.26 0.29 0.63
CA ARG A 303 -1.37 1.37 0.19
C ARG A 303 -1.28 1.47 -1.33
N GLU A 304 -1.17 0.34 -2.02
CA GLU A 304 -1.15 0.33 -3.48
C GLU A 304 -2.50 0.75 -4.08
N MET A 305 -3.61 0.26 -3.51
CA MET A 305 -4.96 0.71 -3.90
C MET A 305 -5.09 2.23 -3.72
N LEU A 306 -4.67 2.77 -2.58
CA LEU A 306 -4.68 4.22 -2.31
C LEU A 306 -3.85 4.99 -3.34
N ARG A 307 -2.66 4.50 -3.67
CA ARG A 307 -1.78 5.08 -4.70
C ARG A 307 -2.47 5.14 -6.06
N LEU A 308 -3.11 4.06 -6.46
CA LEU A 308 -3.84 3.97 -7.74
C LEU A 308 -5.03 4.92 -7.77
N VAL A 309 -5.82 4.94 -6.71
CA VAL A 309 -7.00 5.80 -6.58
C VAL A 309 -6.63 7.28 -6.63
N MET A 310 -5.65 7.73 -5.84
CA MET A 310 -5.24 9.14 -5.79
C MET A 310 -4.62 9.64 -7.10
N ASN A 311 -3.97 8.77 -7.88
CA ASN A 311 -3.39 9.10 -9.18
C ASN A 311 -4.27 8.73 -10.36
N ALA A 312 -5.50 8.26 -10.14
CA ALA A 312 -6.38 7.78 -11.20
C ALA A 312 -6.58 8.84 -12.29
N GLU A 313 -6.61 8.38 -13.54
CA GLU A 313 -7.05 9.17 -14.69
C GLU A 313 -8.55 8.97 -14.90
N ARG A 314 -9.19 9.95 -15.56
CA ARG A 314 -10.58 9.76 -15.97
C ARG A 314 -10.69 8.51 -16.84
N PRO A 315 -11.58 7.56 -16.51
CA PRO A 315 -11.76 6.33 -17.26
C PRO A 315 -12.02 6.57 -18.75
N LYS A 316 -11.48 5.68 -19.59
CA LYS A 316 -11.72 5.71 -21.06
C LYS A 316 -12.47 4.45 -21.46
N ARG A 317 -13.46 4.57 -22.36
CA ARG A 317 -14.33 3.47 -22.77
C ARG A 317 -13.57 2.21 -23.22
N ASN A 318 -12.46 2.38 -23.93
CA ASN A 318 -11.63 1.27 -24.44
C ASN A 318 -10.89 0.46 -23.35
N GLN A 319 -10.98 0.85 -22.09
CA GLN A 319 -10.37 0.13 -20.95
C GLN A 319 -11.34 -0.90 -20.35
N PHE A 320 -12.61 -0.91 -20.76
CA PHE A 320 -13.66 -1.72 -20.16
C PHE A 320 -14.35 -2.61 -21.20
N TYR A 321 -14.68 -3.82 -20.80
CA TYR A 321 -15.39 -4.78 -21.66
C TYR A 321 -16.88 -4.44 -21.79
N THR A 322 -17.53 -3.99 -20.72
CA THR A 322 -18.95 -3.64 -20.67
C THR A 322 -19.17 -2.14 -20.53
N GLU A 323 -20.35 -1.66 -20.99
CA GLU A 323 -20.79 -0.28 -20.78
C GLU A 323 -21.01 -0.01 -19.29
N TRP A 324 -21.65 -0.94 -18.60
CA TRP A 324 -21.88 -0.86 -17.15
C TRP A 324 -20.60 -0.58 -16.36
N ASP A 325 -19.54 -1.38 -16.57
CA ASP A 325 -18.28 -1.19 -15.84
C ASP A 325 -17.64 0.17 -16.15
N TYR A 326 -17.78 0.66 -17.38
CA TYR A 326 -17.31 1.99 -17.77
C TYR A 326 -18.10 3.09 -17.06
N ASP A 327 -19.43 3.02 -17.08
CA ASP A 327 -20.30 4.02 -16.44
C ASP A 327 -20.07 4.06 -14.92
N GLN A 328 -19.97 2.90 -14.26
CA GLN A 328 -19.64 2.83 -12.83
C GLN A 328 -18.27 3.43 -12.53
N ALA A 329 -17.26 3.16 -13.36
CA ALA A 329 -15.93 3.73 -13.16
C ALA A 329 -15.89 5.25 -13.37
N VAL A 330 -16.65 5.77 -14.35
CA VAL A 330 -16.81 7.22 -14.55
C VAL A 330 -17.53 7.85 -13.38
N LYS A 331 -18.63 7.25 -12.93
CA LYS A 331 -19.39 7.71 -11.76
C LYS A 331 -18.50 7.76 -10.52
N GLU A 332 -17.77 6.67 -10.21
CA GLU A 332 -16.84 6.63 -9.08
C GLU A 332 -15.74 7.69 -9.19
N TYR A 333 -15.19 7.92 -10.39
CA TYR A 333 -14.19 8.96 -10.61
C TYR A 333 -14.77 10.37 -10.41
N GLU A 334 -15.99 10.65 -10.84
CA GLU A 334 -16.60 11.99 -10.79
C GLU A 334 -17.13 12.31 -9.38
N GLU A 335 -17.81 11.36 -8.74
CA GLU A 335 -18.46 11.56 -7.44
C GLU A 335 -17.52 11.40 -6.25
N ASN A 336 -16.51 10.50 -6.32
CA ASN A 336 -15.60 10.31 -5.22
C ASN A 336 -14.40 11.27 -5.30
N PRO A 337 -14.27 12.23 -4.36
CA PRO A 337 -13.23 13.25 -4.42
C PRO A 337 -11.80 12.69 -4.26
N LEU A 338 -11.62 11.48 -3.74
CA LEU A 338 -10.32 10.84 -3.60
C LEU A 338 -9.78 10.32 -4.95
N TYR A 339 -10.69 9.93 -5.88
CA TYR A 339 -10.28 9.43 -7.19
C TYR A 339 -9.68 10.53 -8.06
N GLY A 340 -8.43 10.34 -8.46
CA GLY A 340 -7.68 11.32 -9.22
C GLY A 340 -7.34 12.59 -8.43
N TRP A 341 -7.37 12.54 -7.09
CA TRP A 341 -7.16 13.71 -6.23
C TRP A 341 -5.89 14.47 -6.60
N CYS A 342 -4.77 13.78 -6.82
CA CYS A 342 -3.51 14.39 -7.22
C CYS A 342 -3.58 15.18 -8.54
N ARG A 343 -4.48 14.77 -9.46
CA ARG A 343 -4.65 15.39 -10.78
C ARG A 343 -5.70 16.49 -10.78
N LYS A 344 -6.78 16.30 -10.01
CA LYS A 344 -7.90 17.25 -9.90
C LYS A 344 -7.52 18.50 -9.10
N ASN A 345 -6.62 18.35 -8.12
CA ASN A 345 -6.22 19.43 -7.23
C ASN A 345 -4.86 20.01 -7.63
N ARG A 346 -4.70 21.31 -7.38
CA ARG A 346 -3.49 22.04 -7.74
C ARG A 346 -2.95 22.79 -6.55
N LYS A 347 -1.63 22.90 -6.50
CA LYS A 347 -0.88 23.71 -5.55
C LYS A 347 -0.98 25.20 -5.88
N ALA A 348 -0.55 26.07 -4.99
CA ALA A 348 -0.54 27.52 -5.18
C ALA A 348 0.24 27.95 -6.44
N ASP A 349 1.26 27.18 -6.86
CA ASP A 349 2.05 27.41 -8.08
C ASP A 349 1.37 26.92 -9.36
N GLY A 350 0.12 26.44 -9.28
CA GLY A 350 -0.67 25.92 -10.39
C GLY A 350 -0.30 24.49 -10.83
N THR A 351 0.71 23.86 -10.26
CA THR A 351 1.12 22.48 -10.57
C THR A 351 0.23 21.46 -9.85
N PRO A 352 -0.02 20.28 -10.42
CA PRO A 352 -0.77 19.23 -9.74
C PRO A 352 0.04 18.67 -8.55
N TYR A 353 -0.67 18.12 -7.56
CA TYR A 353 -0.02 17.40 -6.46
C TYR A 353 0.65 16.13 -6.96
N ASN A 354 1.75 15.76 -6.30
CA ASN A 354 2.51 14.55 -6.59
C ASN A 354 2.73 13.75 -5.30
N ILE A 355 2.07 12.61 -5.20
CA ILE A 355 2.12 11.72 -4.03
C ILE A 355 3.55 11.23 -3.69
N TYR A 356 4.51 11.33 -4.61
CA TYR A 356 5.87 10.84 -4.39
C TYR A 356 6.87 11.93 -4.01
N ARG A 357 6.47 13.23 -4.12
CA ARG A 357 7.43 14.34 -4.06
C ARG A 357 7.03 15.46 -3.12
N ASP A 358 5.74 15.60 -2.83
CA ASP A 358 5.23 16.78 -2.15
C ASP A 358 5.19 16.64 -0.62
N GLY A 359 5.58 15.47 -0.06
CA GLY A 359 5.67 15.26 1.37
C GLY A 359 4.32 15.37 2.07
N LEU A 360 3.27 14.82 1.46
CA LEU A 360 1.93 14.83 2.03
C LEU A 360 1.84 13.94 3.27
N LYS A 361 0.97 14.28 4.19
CA LYS A 361 0.54 13.40 5.30
C LYS A 361 -0.88 12.94 5.02
N ILE A 362 -1.06 11.65 4.75
CA ILE A 362 -2.35 11.06 4.41
C ILE A 362 -2.87 10.28 5.61
N TYR A 363 -3.93 10.78 6.22
CA TYR A 363 -4.58 10.14 7.36
C TYR A 363 -5.68 9.21 6.86
N THR A 364 -5.49 7.91 7.09
CA THR A 364 -6.40 6.88 6.61
C THR A 364 -7.36 6.41 7.72
N THR A 365 -8.37 5.67 7.31
CA THR A 365 -9.36 5.06 8.22
C THR A 365 -8.90 3.72 8.79
N VAL A 366 -7.80 3.14 8.25
CA VAL A 366 -7.27 1.84 8.69
C VAL A 366 -6.74 1.93 10.12
N ASN A 367 -7.20 1.03 10.98
CA ASN A 367 -6.64 0.86 12.31
C ASN A 367 -5.46 -0.12 12.26
N SER A 368 -4.28 0.31 12.72
CA SER A 368 -3.05 -0.50 12.59
C SER A 368 -3.13 -1.84 13.31
N THR A 369 -3.83 -1.90 14.44
CA THR A 369 -4.01 -3.12 15.24
C THR A 369 -4.99 -4.08 14.57
N MET A 370 -6.14 -3.57 14.11
CA MET A 370 -7.12 -4.37 13.36
C MET A 370 -6.53 -4.90 12.05
N GLN A 371 -5.74 -4.09 11.34
CA GLN A 371 -5.02 -4.51 10.14
C GLN A 371 -4.08 -5.69 10.42
N LYS A 372 -3.30 -5.59 11.49
CA LYS A 372 -2.40 -6.67 11.92
C LYS A 372 -3.17 -7.95 12.25
N TYR A 373 -4.31 -7.84 12.92
CA TYR A 373 -5.15 -9.00 13.25
C TYR A 373 -5.73 -9.64 11.99
N ALA A 374 -6.15 -8.84 11.01
CA ALA A 374 -6.64 -9.35 9.73
C ALA A 374 -5.55 -10.10 8.94
N GLU A 375 -4.35 -9.51 8.82
CA GLU A 375 -3.20 -10.16 8.15
C GLU A 375 -2.82 -11.47 8.85
N GLN A 376 -2.80 -11.48 10.19
CA GLN A 376 -2.51 -12.70 10.97
C GLN A 376 -3.59 -13.77 10.82
N ALA A 377 -4.88 -13.40 10.81
CA ALA A 377 -5.98 -14.34 10.63
C ALA A 377 -5.96 -14.99 9.25
N VAL A 378 -5.74 -14.19 8.19
CA VAL A 378 -5.54 -14.70 6.83
C VAL A 378 -4.32 -15.63 6.78
N GLN A 379 -3.16 -15.17 7.25
CA GLN A 379 -1.93 -15.95 7.23
C GLN A 379 -2.09 -17.29 7.96
N LYS A 380 -2.68 -17.28 9.15
CA LYS A 380 -2.90 -18.49 9.97
C LYS A 380 -3.77 -19.52 9.25
N GLN A 381 -4.91 -19.11 8.70
CA GLN A 381 -5.83 -20.02 8.03
C GLN A 381 -5.21 -20.57 6.73
N MET A 382 -4.56 -19.71 5.95
CA MET A 382 -3.93 -20.10 4.69
C MET A 382 -2.76 -21.06 4.92
N GLN A 383 -1.91 -20.78 5.90
CA GLN A 383 -0.72 -21.59 6.22
C GLN A 383 -1.07 -22.93 6.84
N SER A 384 -2.05 -22.94 7.77
CA SER A 384 -2.31 -24.12 8.63
C SER A 384 -3.34 -25.08 8.04
N VAL A 385 -4.28 -24.56 7.22
CA VAL A 385 -5.42 -25.35 6.74
C VAL A 385 -5.48 -25.38 5.22
N ILE A 386 -5.56 -24.24 4.57
CA ILE A 386 -5.96 -24.15 3.16
C ILE A 386 -4.84 -24.66 2.25
N GLN A 387 -3.63 -24.09 2.36
CA GLN A 387 -2.54 -24.48 1.48
C GLN A 387 -2.11 -25.94 1.66
N PRO A 388 -1.99 -26.49 2.90
CA PRO A 388 -1.70 -27.92 3.08
C PRO A 388 -2.74 -28.85 2.44
N ARG A 389 -4.04 -28.48 2.49
CA ARG A 389 -5.10 -29.26 1.84
C ARG A 389 -5.00 -29.20 0.31
N MET A 390 -4.71 -28.02 -0.26
CA MET A 390 -4.50 -27.88 -1.70
C MET A 390 -3.26 -28.68 -2.16
N ASP A 391 -2.18 -28.64 -1.39
CA ASP A 391 -0.97 -29.41 -1.69
C ASP A 391 -1.21 -30.92 -1.60
N ALA A 392 -2.04 -31.37 -0.65
CA ALA A 392 -2.46 -32.78 -0.55
C ALA A 392 -3.34 -33.19 -1.74
N GLN A 393 -4.32 -32.37 -2.10
CA GLN A 393 -5.17 -32.61 -3.27
C GLN A 393 -4.32 -32.74 -4.55
N TYR A 394 -3.38 -31.80 -4.77
CA TYR A 394 -2.49 -31.83 -5.94
C TYR A 394 -1.62 -33.11 -5.99
N ARG A 395 -1.10 -33.57 -4.84
CA ARG A 395 -0.34 -34.82 -4.79
C ARG A 395 -1.19 -36.04 -5.22
N ASN A 396 -2.47 -36.04 -4.84
CA ASN A 396 -3.38 -37.15 -5.12
C ASN A 396 -3.91 -37.11 -6.55
N THR A 397 -4.31 -35.91 -7.03
CA THR A 397 -4.94 -35.80 -8.38
C THR A 397 -3.93 -35.68 -9.50
N LYS A 398 -2.66 -35.35 -9.20
CA LYS A 398 -1.57 -35.09 -10.17
C LYS A 398 -1.90 -33.98 -11.17
N THR A 399 -2.97 -33.23 -10.95
CA THR A 399 -3.34 -32.06 -11.75
C THR A 399 -3.71 -30.89 -10.87
N LEU A 400 -3.35 -29.68 -11.30
CA LEU A 400 -3.72 -28.44 -10.64
C LEU A 400 -5.07 -27.91 -11.17
N PHE A 401 -5.25 -28.03 -12.47
CA PHE A 401 -6.43 -27.48 -13.16
C PHE A 401 -7.56 -28.51 -13.21
N ILE A 402 -8.45 -28.42 -12.23
CA ILE A 402 -9.63 -29.29 -12.15
C ILE A 402 -10.66 -28.83 -13.19
N ASP A 403 -11.33 -29.81 -13.83
CA ASP A 403 -12.37 -29.57 -14.84
C ASP A 403 -11.93 -28.75 -16.08
N ALA A 404 -10.64 -28.52 -16.28
CA ALA A 404 -10.13 -27.84 -17.46
C ALA A 404 -9.71 -28.84 -18.55
N THR A 405 -10.06 -28.55 -19.79
CA THR A 405 -9.59 -29.31 -20.96
C THR A 405 -8.08 -29.15 -21.14
N ARG A 406 -7.47 -29.96 -21.98
CA ARG A 406 -6.05 -29.83 -22.31
C ARG A 406 -5.73 -28.48 -22.93
N GLU A 407 -6.56 -28.02 -23.85
CA GLU A 407 -6.43 -26.76 -24.56
C GLU A 407 -6.53 -25.57 -23.59
N GLU A 408 -7.46 -25.63 -22.63
CA GLU A 408 -7.60 -24.60 -21.59
C GLU A 408 -6.37 -24.53 -20.68
N ARG A 409 -5.85 -25.67 -20.24
CA ARG A 409 -4.62 -25.74 -19.44
C ARG A 409 -3.43 -25.11 -20.17
N GLU A 410 -3.28 -25.47 -21.45
CA GLU A 410 -2.21 -24.90 -22.28
C GLU A 410 -2.41 -23.40 -22.52
N ARG A 411 -3.65 -22.93 -22.68
CA ARG A 411 -3.97 -21.50 -22.81
C ARG A 411 -3.59 -20.73 -21.53
N ILE A 412 -4.01 -21.24 -20.35
CA ILE A 412 -3.68 -20.65 -19.04
C ILE A 412 -2.15 -20.53 -18.88
N MET A 413 -1.43 -21.61 -19.18
CA MET A 413 0.02 -21.63 -19.04
C MET A 413 0.72 -20.71 -20.04
N ARG A 414 0.31 -20.70 -21.31
CA ARG A 414 0.87 -19.77 -22.32
C ARG A 414 0.66 -18.32 -21.93
N HIS A 415 -0.52 -17.99 -21.42
CA HIS A 415 -0.84 -16.66 -20.94
C HIS A 415 0.08 -16.26 -19.76
N ALA A 416 0.19 -17.12 -18.75
CA ALA A 416 1.03 -16.86 -17.59
C ALA A 416 2.53 -16.71 -17.95
N ILE A 417 3.04 -17.50 -18.88
CA ILE A 417 4.41 -17.41 -19.38
C ILE A 417 4.59 -16.03 -20.08
N ARG A 418 3.69 -15.68 -21.01
CA ARG A 418 3.82 -14.46 -21.82
C ARG A 418 3.77 -13.17 -21.01
N TYR A 419 3.01 -13.17 -19.91
CA TYR A 419 2.87 -12.00 -19.02
C TYR A 419 3.85 -12.00 -17.85
N SER A 420 4.78 -12.96 -17.78
CA SER A 420 5.84 -12.96 -16.76
C SER A 420 6.93 -11.93 -17.08
N ASP A 421 7.57 -11.38 -16.04
CA ASP A 421 8.66 -10.41 -16.20
C ASP A 421 9.83 -11.03 -16.96
N ARG A 422 10.16 -12.30 -16.67
CA ARG A 422 11.21 -13.04 -17.42
C ARG A 422 10.95 -13.07 -18.92
N TYR A 423 9.70 -13.29 -19.36
CA TYR A 423 9.37 -13.29 -20.78
C TYR A 423 9.62 -11.92 -21.39
N ARG A 424 9.15 -10.86 -20.75
CA ARG A 424 9.33 -9.47 -21.21
C ARG A 424 10.80 -9.07 -21.25
N GLU A 425 11.58 -9.37 -20.21
CA GLU A 425 13.02 -9.08 -20.16
C GLU A 425 13.77 -9.77 -21.29
N MET A 426 13.44 -11.03 -21.60
CA MET A 426 14.06 -11.74 -22.72
C MET A 426 13.61 -11.23 -24.09
N GLU A 427 12.35 -10.85 -24.23
CA GLU A 427 11.80 -10.23 -25.44
C GLU A 427 12.46 -8.87 -25.71
N ASP A 428 12.57 -8.02 -24.69
CA ASP A 428 13.25 -6.71 -24.73
C ASP A 428 14.75 -6.86 -25.04
N ALA A 429 15.37 -7.96 -24.62
CA ALA A 429 16.74 -8.33 -24.97
C ALA A 429 16.88 -8.91 -26.40
N GLY A 430 15.79 -9.00 -27.17
CA GLY A 430 15.79 -9.45 -28.57
C GLY A 430 15.78 -10.98 -28.75
N ALA A 431 15.44 -11.76 -27.72
CA ALA A 431 15.31 -13.22 -27.85
C ALA A 431 14.05 -13.61 -28.65
N SER A 432 14.18 -14.60 -29.53
CA SER A 432 13.04 -15.15 -30.26
C SER A 432 12.11 -15.95 -29.34
N ALA A 433 10.81 -16.03 -29.68
CA ALA A 433 9.83 -16.80 -28.93
C ALA A 433 10.28 -18.27 -28.67
N LYS A 434 10.97 -18.90 -29.64
CA LYS A 434 11.51 -20.26 -29.48
C LYS A 434 12.61 -20.31 -28.41
N GLN A 435 13.52 -19.34 -28.39
CA GLN A 435 14.58 -19.23 -27.38
C GLN A 435 13.99 -18.97 -25.99
N ILE A 436 13.00 -18.08 -25.90
CA ILE A 436 12.32 -17.78 -24.65
C ILE A 436 11.64 -19.04 -24.10
N MET A 437 10.84 -19.74 -24.91
CA MET A 437 10.17 -20.98 -24.49
C MET A 437 11.16 -22.04 -24.03
N ALA A 438 12.28 -22.21 -24.74
CA ALA A 438 13.34 -23.15 -24.34
C ALA A 438 14.00 -22.77 -23.00
N ALA A 439 14.10 -21.47 -22.68
CA ALA A 439 14.60 -20.99 -21.40
C ALA A 439 13.63 -21.29 -20.24
N PHE A 440 12.32 -21.34 -20.52
CA PHE A 440 11.31 -21.71 -19.50
C PHE A 440 11.34 -23.19 -19.11
N ASP A 441 11.97 -24.04 -19.91
CA ASP A 441 12.10 -25.46 -19.63
C ASP A 441 13.48 -25.82 -19.01
N LYS A 442 14.38 -24.87 -18.80
CA LYS A 442 15.70 -25.08 -18.15
C LYS A 442 15.63 -24.74 -16.65
N PRO A 443 16.06 -25.65 -15.76
CA PRO A 443 16.14 -25.36 -14.34
C PRO A 443 17.10 -24.19 -14.04
N CYS A 444 16.70 -23.31 -13.15
CA CYS A 444 17.53 -22.26 -12.59
C CYS A 444 17.23 -22.04 -11.11
N SER A 445 18.21 -21.52 -10.37
CA SER A 445 18.03 -21.14 -8.98
C SER A 445 17.09 -19.94 -8.88
N MET A 446 16.08 -20.03 -8.03
CA MET A 446 15.10 -18.96 -7.81
C MET A 446 14.49 -19.04 -6.41
N LYS A 447 13.97 -17.89 -5.97
CA LYS A 447 13.14 -17.81 -4.75
C LYS A 447 11.67 -17.94 -5.12
N VAL A 448 10.94 -18.78 -4.40
CA VAL A 448 9.50 -18.92 -4.54
C VAL A 448 8.80 -18.61 -3.23
N PHE A 449 7.58 -18.06 -3.34
CA PHE A 449 6.74 -17.80 -2.18
C PHE A 449 6.14 -19.09 -1.63
N THR A 450 6.08 -19.21 -0.31
CA THR A 450 5.22 -20.12 0.42
C THR A 450 4.61 -19.41 1.62
N TYR A 451 3.49 -19.89 2.14
CA TYR A 451 2.90 -19.33 3.38
C TYR A 451 3.79 -19.52 4.63
N ARG A 452 4.91 -20.24 4.52
CA ARG A 452 5.93 -20.40 5.57
C ARG A 452 7.16 -19.51 5.36
N GLY A 453 7.13 -18.66 4.35
CA GLY A 453 8.24 -17.79 3.94
C GLY A 453 8.78 -18.12 2.56
N GLU A 454 9.77 -17.37 2.11
CA GLU A 454 10.46 -17.60 0.85
C GLU A 454 11.32 -18.88 0.92
N ARG A 455 11.41 -19.58 -0.18
CA ARG A 455 12.24 -20.79 -0.31
C ARG A 455 13.12 -20.69 -1.54
N ASP A 456 14.43 -20.85 -1.34
CA ASP A 456 15.37 -21.03 -2.43
C ASP A 456 15.23 -22.44 -3.02
N THR A 457 15.13 -22.53 -4.33
CA THR A 457 14.87 -23.79 -5.02
C THR A 457 15.45 -23.80 -6.42
N LEU A 458 15.80 -25.00 -6.91
CA LEU A 458 16.18 -25.25 -8.30
C LEU A 458 14.97 -25.82 -9.02
N MET A 459 14.37 -25.07 -9.93
CA MET A 459 13.23 -25.53 -10.74
C MET A 459 13.19 -24.81 -12.09
N THR A 460 12.37 -25.28 -13.02
CA THR A 460 12.14 -24.57 -14.25
C THR A 460 11.26 -23.34 -14.02
N PRO A 461 11.39 -22.24 -14.79
CA PRO A 461 10.46 -21.12 -14.74
C PRO A 461 9.01 -21.53 -14.98
N ARG A 462 8.76 -22.55 -15.79
CA ARG A 462 7.42 -23.14 -15.98
C ARG A 462 6.87 -23.76 -14.69
N ASP A 463 7.69 -24.53 -13.96
CA ASP A 463 7.30 -25.12 -12.69
C ASP A 463 7.08 -24.07 -11.62
N SER A 464 7.86 -22.99 -11.65
CA SER A 464 7.66 -21.83 -10.78
C SER A 464 6.29 -21.18 -11.00
N ILE A 465 5.85 -21.03 -12.24
CA ILE A 465 4.50 -20.53 -12.57
C ILE A 465 3.44 -21.48 -12.01
N LEU A 466 3.56 -22.80 -12.24
CA LEU A 466 2.65 -23.78 -11.68
C LEU A 466 2.62 -23.74 -10.15
N HIS A 467 3.78 -23.60 -9.51
CA HIS A 467 3.89 -23.44 -8.06
C HIS A 467 3.09 -22.23 -7.57
N HIS A 468 3.27 -21.04 -8.18
CA HIS A 468 2.57 -19.84 -7.77
C HIS A 468 1.06 -19.89 -8.08
N LYS A 469 0.65 -20.56 -9.16
CA LYS A 469 -0.78 -20.79 -9.45
C LYS A 469 -1.45 -21.74 -8.46
N ARG A 470 -0.68 -22.66 -7.84
CA ARG A 470 -1.18 -23.54 -6.77
C ARG A 470 -1.34 -22.82 -5.43
N ILE A 471 -0.68 -21.66 -5.22
CA ILE A 471 -0.87 -20.87 -4.02
C ILE A 471 -2.30 -20.33 -4.02
N MET A 472 -3.10 -20.77 -3.05
CA MET A 472 -4.48 -20.30 -2.87
C MET A 472 -4.47 -18.83 -2.47
N ARG A 473 -5.48 -18.09 -2.88
CA ARG A 473 -5.67 -16.66 -2.58
C ARG A 473 -6.71 -16.49 -1.49
N ALA A 474 -6.55 -15.43 -0.72
CA ALA A 474 -7.57 -14.95 0.20
C ALA A 474 -7.58 -13.43 0.19
N SER A 475 -8.75 -12.85 0.40
CA SER A 475 -8.91 -11.43 0.66
C SER A 475 -9.85 -11.22 1.84
N PHE A 476 -9.68 -10.07 2.51
CA PHE A 476 -10.43 -9.73 3.71
C PHE A 476 -10.62 -8.21 3.79
N VAL A 477 -11.82 -7.79 4.20
CA VAL A 477 -12.14 -6.39 4.47
C VAL A 477 -12.97 -6.32 5.76
N ALA A 478 -12.71 -5.30 6.57
CA ALA A 478 -13.56 -4.92 7.70
C ALA A 478 -13.81 -3.42 7.69
N LEU A 479 -15.04 -3.01 8.01
CA LEU A 479 -15.43 -1.62 8.08
C LEU A 479 -16.38 -1.35 9.25
N ASP A 480 -16.42 -0.10 9.69
CA ASP A 480 -17.40 0.43 10.63
C ASP A 480 -18.67 0.81 9.84
N PRO A 481 -19.84 0.18 10.15
CA PRO A 481 -21.05 0.37 9.38
C PRO A 481 -21.61 1.80 9.42
N ARG A 482 -21.36 2.55 10.50
CA ARG A 482 -21.93 3.91 10.68
C ARG A 482 -21.10 4.96 9.96
N THR A 483 -19.77 4.83 10.03
CA THR A 483 -18.84 5.83 9.46
C THR A 483 -18.40 5.49 8.04
N GLY A 484 -18.61 4.26 7.57
CA GLY A 484 -18.02 3.78 6.34
C GLY A 484 -16.48 3.63 6.41
N TYR A 485 -15.86 3.74 7.57
CA TYR A 485 -14.42 3.67 7.75
C TYR A 485 -13.89 2.25 7.52
N VAL A 486 -13.04 2.09 6.53
CA VAL A 486 -12.36 0.81 6.28
C VAL A 486 -11.29 0.61 7.35
N LYS A 487 -11.53 -0.32 8.28
CA LYS A 487 -10.67 -0.58 9.46
C LYS A 487 -9.53 -1.54 9.16
N ALA A 488 -9.74 -2.50 8.26
CA ALA A 488 -8.71 -3.45 7.82
C ALA A 488 -8.94 -3.89 6.37
N TYR A 489 -7.84 -4.14 5.65
CA TYR A 489 -7.86 -4.47 4.22
C TYR A 489 -6.72 -5.41 3.85
N VAL A 490 -7.04 -6.62 3.38
CA VAL A 490 -6.07 -7.61 2.90
C VAL A 490 -6.46 -8.03 1.49
N GLY A 491 -5.68 -7.65 0.48
CA GLY A 491 -5.99 -7.92 -0.92
C GLY A 491 -5.40 -9.23 -1.47
N GLY A 492 -4.53 -9.88 -0.71
CA GLY A 492 -3.91 -11.13 -1.16
C GLY A 492 -2.80 -11.63 -0.22
N PRO A 493 -2.12 -12.72 -0.58
CA PRO A 493 -1.18 -13.40 0.32
C PRO A 493 0.13 -12.65 0.53
N ASN A 494 0.66 -12.00 -0.49
CA ASN A 494 1.93 -11.27 -0.44
C ASN A 494 2.07 -10.38 -1.67
N PHE A 495 2.13 -9.08 -1.47
CA PHE A 495 2.14 -8.11 -2.56
C PHE A 495 3.41 -8.16 -3.44
N ARG A 496 4.53 -8.66 -2.93
CA ARG A 496 5.76 -8.82 -3.72
C ARG A 496 5.58 -9.82 -4.86
N TYR A 497 4.87 -10.93 -4.60
CA TYR A 497 4.67 -12.03 -5.56
C TYR A 497 3.33 -11.96 -6.28
N PHE A 498 2.32 -11.36 -5.67
CA PHE A 498 0.93 -11.37 -6.13
C PHE A 498 0.38 -9.94 -6.12
N LYS A 499 0.51 -9.25 -7.24
CA LYS A 499 0.15 -7.83 -7.37
C LYS A 499 -1.35 -7.57 -7.49
N TYR A 500 -2.11 -8.58 -7.94
CA TYR A 500 -3.53 -8.44 -8.20
C TYR A 500 -4.32 -8.42 -6.88
N ASP A 501 -5.09 -7.37 -6.69
CA ASP A 501 -5.88 -7.14 -5.47
C ASP A 501 -7.22 -7.87 -5.55
N MET A 502 -7.38 -8.93 -4.76
CA MET A 502 -8.60 -9.74 -4.70
C MET A 502 -9.69 -9.10 -3.82
N ALA A 503 -9.39 -8.06 -3.03
CA ALA A 503 -10.39 -7.43 -2.17
C ALA A 503 -11.30 -6.45 -2.94
N LYS A 504 -10.75 -5.67 -3.89
CA LYS A 504 -11.50 -4.66 -4.67
C LYS A 504 -11.48 -4.92 -6.18
N GLN A 505 -10.37 -5.41 -6.74
CA GLN A 505 -10.27 -5.64 -8.19
C GLN A 505 -10.79 -7.03 -8.60
N GLY A 506 -10.60 -8.03 -7.73
CA GLY A 506 -10.96 -9.42 -8.02
C GLY A 506 -12.46 -9.66 -7.89
N LYS A 507 -13.17 -9.66 -9.02
CA LYS A 507 -14.60 -10.04 -9.08
C LYS A 507 -14.71 -11.56 -9.19
N ARG A 508 -15.54 -12.16 -8.34
CA ARG A 508 -15.76 -13.62 -8.25
C ARG A 508 -17.22 -13.91 -8.00
N GLN A 509 -17.70 -15.07 -8.41
CA GLN A 509 -19.08 -15.50 -8.22
C GLN A 509 -19.43 -15.52 -6.73
N ILE A 510 -20.44 -14.73 -6.35
CA ILE A 510 -20.77 -14.45 -4.95
C ILE A 510 -21.57 -15.58 -4.27
N GLY A 511 -22.26 -16.41 -5.03
CA GLY A 511 -23.00 -17.54 -4.51
C GLY A 511 -24.03 -17.11 -3.47
N SER A 512 -24.23 -17.94 -2.46
CA SER A 512 -25.28 -17.74 -1.44
C SER A 512 -25.11 -16.49 -0.56
N THR A 513 -24.06 -15.67 -0.73
CA THR A 513 -23.96 -14.37 -0.04
C THR A 513 -24.94 -13.34 -0.57
N ILE A 514 -25.55 -13.56 -1.74
CA ILE A 514 -26.62 -12.73 -2.30
C ILE A 514 -27.97 -12.90 -1.58
N LYS A 515 -28.20 -14.07 -0.97
CA LYS A 515 -29.51 -14.43 -0.40
C LYS A 515 -30.08 -13.41 0.59
N PRO A 516 -29.30 -12.81 1.52
CA PRO A 516 -29.84 -11.79 2.41
C PRO A 516 -30.50 -10.64 1.65
N PHE A 517 -29.96 -10.19 0.54
CA PHE A 517 -30.54 -9.12 -0.26
C PHE A 517 -31.86 -9.54 -0.94
N VAL A 518 -31.91 -10.77 -1.45
CA VAL A 518 -33.15 -11.35 -2.02
C VAL A 518 -34.24 -11.46 -0.97
N TYR A 519 -33.90 -11.90 0.26
CA TYR A 519 -34.84 -11.98 1.37
C TYR A 519 -35.24 -10.59 1.88
N THR A 520 -34.33 -9.62 1.85
CA THR A 520 -34.65 -8.23 2.21
C THR A 520 -35.65 -7.65 1.20
N PHE A 521 -35.44 -7.90 -0.12
CA PHE A 521 -36.42 -7.53 -1.14
C PHE A 521 -37.80 -8.15 -0.85
N ALA A 522 -37.83 -9.44 -0.46
CA ALA A 522 -39.08 -10.12 -0.14
C ALA A 522 -39.78 -9.49 1.08
N ILE A 523 -39.04 -9.08 2.10
CA ILE A 523 -39.62 -8.42 3.27
C ILE A 523 -40.11 -7.03 2.91
N ASP A 524 -39.34 -6.25 2.17
CA ASP A 524 -39.55 -4.85 1.90
C ASP A 524 -40.66 -4.63 0.85
N HIS A 525 -40.62 -5.38 -0.24
CA HIS A 525 -41.48 -5.20 -1.43
C HIS A 525 -42.63 -6.19 -1.55
N LEU A 526 -42.48 -7.41 -1.02
CA LEU A 526 -43.52 -8.44 -1.12
C LEU A 526 -44.32 -8.63 0.17
N GLY A 527 -43.98 -7.85 1.22
CA GLY A 527 -44.65 -7.95 2.51
C GLY A 527 -44.48 -9.30 3.25
N LEU A 528 -43.45 -10.09 2.83
CA LEU A 528 -43.19 -11.37 3.50
C LEU A 528 -42.53 -11.15 4.84
N THR A 529 -42.69 -12.13 5.72
CA THR A 529 -42.13 -12.10 7.07
C THR A 529 -41.15 -13.25 7.30
N PRO A 530 -40.30 -13.20 8.31
CA PRO A 530 -39.46 -14.33 8.70
C PRO A 530 -40.22 -15.62 8.93
N CYS A 531 -41.52 -15.52 9.35
CA CYS A 531 -42.39 -16.64 9.63
C CYS A 531 -43.24 -17.10 8.44
N THR A 532 -43.15 -16.46 7.27
CA THR A 532 -43.86 -16.94 6.08
C THR A 532 -43.47 -18.36 5.79
N MET A 533 -44.46 -19.26 5.77
CA MET A 533 -44.29 -20.69 5.61
C MET A 533 -44.13 -21.05 4.14
N VAL A 534 -43.09 -21.80 3.83
CA VAL A 534 -42.73 -22.24 2.45
C VAL A 534 -42.51 -23.76 2.43
N PRO A 535 -43.12 -24.50 1.50
CA PRO A 535 -42.93 -25.92 1.45
C PRO A 535 -41.50 -26.27 0.96
N ASN A 536 -40.88 -27.26 1.62
CA ASN A 536 -39.58 -27.75 1.21
C ASN A 536 -39.70 -28.66 -0.01
N LEU A 537 -39.96 -28.06 -1.17
CA LEU A 537 -40.15 -28.72 -2.48
C LEU A 537 -39.24 -28.11 -3.55
N PRO A 538 -38.95 -28.83 -4.64
CA PRO A 538 -38.29 -28.22 -5.80
C PRO A 538 -39.09 -27.07 -6.38
N VAL A 539 -38.41 -26.00 -6.79
CA VAL A 539 -39.03 -24.82 -7.39
C VAL A 539 -38.58 -24.68 -8.84
N THR A 540 -39.54 -24.49 -9.75
CA THR A 540 -39.27 -24.24 -11.16
C THR A 540 -39.82 -22.85 -11.51
N ILE A 541 -38.99 -22.08 -12.23
CA ILE A 541 -39.31 -20.73 -12.74
C ILE A 541 -39.25 -20.80 -14.26
N GLU A 542 -40.34 -20.40 -14.92
CA GLU A 542 -40.37 -20.24 -16.36
C GLU A 542 -39.64 -18.94 -16.70
N THR A 543 -38.68 -19.02 -17.63
CA THR A 543 -37.95 -17.82 -18.09
C THR A 543 -38.68 -17.18 -19.28
N ALA A 544 -38.44 -15.92 -19.54
CA ALA A 544 -39.03 -15.18 -20.66
C ALA A 544 -38.81 -15.85 -22.04
N ASN A 545 -37.77 -16.69 -22.15
CA ASN A 545 -37.46 -17.44 -23.36
C ASN A 545 -38.19 -18.79 -23.45
N GLY A 546 -39.16 -19.06 -22.57
CA GLY A 546 -39.90 -20.31 -22.51
C GLY A 546 -39.11 -21.52 -21.99
N THR A 547 -37.92 -21.34 -21.46
CA THR A 547 -37.15 -22.38 -20.79
C THR A 547 -37.44 -22.44 -19.30
N ALA A 548 -37.56 -23.63 -18.75
CA ALA A 548 -37.76 -23.80 -17.31
C ALA A 548 -36.42 -23.89 -16.60
N TRP A 549 -36.24 -23.08 -15.55
CA TRP A 549 -35.07 -23.08 -14.70
C TRP A 549 -35.41 -23.58 -13.29
N SER A 550 -34.63 -24.51 -12.78
CA SER A 550 -34.73 -25.03 -11.41
C SER A 550 -33.38 -25.03 -10.72
N PRO A 551 -33.28 -24.56 -9.46
CA PRO A 551 -32.05 -24.63 -8.72
C PRO A 551 -31.64 -26.04 -8.38
N LYS A 552 -30.33 -26.30 -8.35
CA LYS A 552 -29.76 -27.50 -7.73
C LYS A 552 -29.35 -27.15 -6.29
N GLU A 553 -29.72 -28.03 -5.36
CA GLU A 553 -29.25 -27.88 -3.97
C GLU A 553 -27.75 -28.28 -3.84
N ALA A 554 -27.08 -27.70 -2.85
CA ALA A 554 -25.73 -28.08 -2.49
C ALA A 554 -25.77 -29.35 -1.63
N GLY A 555 -25.18 -30.43 -2.12
CA GLY A 555 -25.16 -31.73 -1.43
C GLY A 555 -26.43 -32.56 -1.62
N LYS A 556 -26.55 -33.65 -0.86
CA LYS A 556 -27.76 -34.50 -0.81
C LYS A 556 -28.79 -33.81 0.09
N VAL A 557 -29.88 -33.40 -0.50
CA VAL A 557 -30.99 -32.78 0.20
C VAL A 557 -32.26 -33.58 -0.08
N GLU A 558 -32.98 -33.91 0.99
CA GLU A 558 -34.32 -34.48 0.90
C GLU A 558 -35.35 -33.36 0.81
N TYR A 559 -36.24 -33.47 -0.14
CA TYR A 559 -37.44 -32.66 -0.26
C TYR A 559 -38.59 -33.43 0.41
N ASP A 560 -38.86 -33.05 1.66
CA ASP A 560 -39.86 -33.75 2.51
C ASP A 560 -41.28 -33.18 2.38
N GLY A 561 -41.43 -32.06 1.67
CA GLY A 561 -42.66 -31.33 1.51
C GLY A 561 -43.16 -30.60 2.77
N VAL A 562 -42.40 -30.65 3.87
CA VAL A 562 -42.75 -29.98 5.13
C VAL A 562 -42.67 -28.48 4.95
N MET A 563 -43.65 -27.80 5.55
CA MET A 563 -43.66 -26.33 5.60
C MET A 563 -42.68 -25.86 6.65
N HIS A 564 -41.75 -24.94 6.24
CA HIS A 564 -40.84 -24.29 7.17
C HIS A 564 -40.86 -22.77 6.95
N PRO A 565 -40.59 -21.96 7.98
CA PRO A 565 -40.55 -20.51 7.87
C PRO A 565 -39.35 -20.03 7.03
N LEU A 566 -39.46 -18.88 6.39
CA LEU A 566 -38.39 -18.28 5.56
C LEU A 566 -37.05 -18.18 6.31
N ARG A 567 -37.08 -17.84 7.62
CA ARG A 567 -35.88 -17.77 8.46
C ARG A 567 -35.09 -19.10 8.50
N TRP A 568 -35.81 -20.25 8.54
CA TRP A 568 -35.22 -21.57 8.49
C TRP A 568 -34.49 -21.80 7.14
N GLY A 569 -35.12 -21.39 6.03
CA GLY A 569 -34.55 -21.49 4.69
C GLY A 569 -33.24 -20.71 4.54
N LEU A 570 -33.18 -19.49 5.10
CA LEU A 570 -31.97 -18.68 5.10
C LEU A 570 -30.88 -19.25 6.02
N ALA A 571 -31.23 -19.66 7.23
CA ALA A 571 -30.31 -20.24 8.20
C ALA A 571 -29.56 -21.46 7.64
N ARG A 572 -30.27 -22.29 6.87
CA ARG A 572 -29.73 -23.49 6.20
C ARG A 572 -29.25 -23.25 4.78
N SER A 573 -29.35 -21.97 4.33
CA SER A 573 -28.91 -21.55 2.99
C SER A 573 -29.57 -22.34 1.84
N ARG A 574 -30.86 -22.69 1.99
CA ARG A 574 -31.62 -23.49 1.01
C ARG A 574 -31.81 -22.73 -0.30
N ASN A 575 -31.54 -23.39 -1.43
CA ASN A 575 -31.67 -22.81 -2.76
C ASN A 575 -33.11 -22.70 -3.21
N ASN A 576 -33.93 -23.71 -2.91
CA ASN A 576 -35.35 -23.75 -3.24
C ASN A 576 -36.16 -22.61 -2.61
N TYR A 577 -35.81 -22.17 -1.39
CA TYR A 577 -36.44 -21.01 -0.72
C TYR A 577 -36.13 -19.70 -1.44
N SER A 578 -34.88 -19.49 -1.82
CA SER A 578 -34.46 -18.29 -2.57
C SER A 578 -35.11 -18.26 -3.96
N ALA A 579 -35.22 -19.43 -4.62
CA ALA A 579 -35.92 -19.54 -5.90
C ALA A 579 -37.43 -19.34 -5.74
N TRP A 580 -38.05 -19.79 -4.62
CA TRP A 580 -39.42 -19.52 -4.32
C TRP A 580 -39.68 -18.02 -4.18
N ILE A 581 -38.82 -17.27 -3.45
CA ILE A 581 -38.90 -15.81 -3.36
C ILE A 581 -38.81 -15.20 -4.77
N MET A 582 -37.81 -15.59 -5.57
CA MET A 582 -37.66 -15.08 -6.93
C MET A 582 -38.85 -15.35 -7.82
N LYS A 583 -39.53 -16.50 -7.64
CA LYS A 583 -40.77 -16.81 -8.34
C LYS A 583 -41.90 -15.86 -7.95
N GLN A 584 -41.99 -15.48 -6.65
CA GLN A 584 -42.96 -14.47 -6.17
C GLN A 584 -42.63 -13.07 -6.68
N ALA A 585 -41.34 -12.71 -6.73
CA ALA A 585 -40.87 -11.42 -7.21
C ALA A 585 -41.20 -11.18 -8.70
N LYS A 586 -41.32 -12.23 -9.51
CA LYS A 586 -41.64 -12.20 -10.96
C LYS A 586 -40.64 -11.41 -11.82
N GLN A 587 -40.02 -10.38 -11.32
CA GLN A 587 -39.15 -9.46 -12.04
C GLN A 587 -37.72 -9.48 -11.49
N PRO A 588 -36.79 -10.29 -12.06
CA PRO A 588 -35.39 -10.32 -11.62
C PRO A 588 -34.69 -8.97 -11.71
N ALA A 589 -35.10 -8.10 -12.65
CA ALA A 589 -34.55 -6.75 -12.80
C ALA A 589 -34.79 -5.87 -11.56
N ALA A 590 -36.01 -5.87 -11.03
CA ALA A 590 -36.34 -5.12 -9.81
C ALA A 590 -35.51 -5.59 -8.60
N VAL A 591 -35.24 -6.89 -8.50
CA VAL A 591 -34.35 -7.44 -7.47
C VAL A 591 -32.92 -7.01 -7.69
N ALA A 592 -32.43 -6.95 -8.94
CA ALA A 592 -31.08 -6.47 -9.27
C ALA A 592 -30.93 -4.97 -8.91
N ASP A 593 -31.88 -4.12 -9.29
CA ASP A 593 -31.88 -2.70 -8.95
C ASP A 593 -31.91 -2.46 -7.43
N PHE A 594 -32.71 -3.24 -6.71
CA PHE A 594 -32.74 -3.20 -5.25
C PHE A 594 -31.35 -3.54 -4.63
N ILE A 595 -30.68 -4.56 -5.17
CA ILE A 595 -29.33 -4.95 -4.72
C ILE A 595 -28.32 -3.84 -4.97
N HIS A 596 -28.44 -3.13 -6.10
CA HIS A 596 -27.60 -1.97 -6.39
C HIS A 596 -27.84 -0.83 -5.38
N ASN A 597 -29.07 -0.56 -5.01
CA ASN A 597 -29.43 0.46 -4.01
C ASN A 597 -28.83 0.13 -2.62
N MET A 598 -28.64 -1.15 -2.31
CA MET A 598 -27.96 -1.58 -1.09
C MET A 598 -26.43 -1.51 -1.14
N GLY A 599 -25.82 -1.03 -2.25
CA GLY A 599 -24.40 -0.72 -2.33
C GLY A 599 -23.54 -1.65 -3.19
N ILE A 600 -24.11 -2.65 -3.87
CA ILE A 600 -23.34 -3.48 -4.82
C ILE A 600 -23.26 -2.74 -6.18
N ARG A 601 -22.06 -2.38 -6.59
CA ARG A 601 -21.80 -1.65 -7.85
C ARG A 601 -21.48 -2.56 -9.04
N SER A 602 -21.03 -3.78 -8.77
CA SER A 602 -20.77 -4.78 -9.81
C SER A 602 -22.06 -5.15 -10.53
N PHE A 603 -21.96 -5.45 -11.82
CA PHE A 603 -23.12 -5.83 -12.64
C PHE A 603 -23.83 -7.07 -12.06
N ILE A 604 -25.12 -6.96 -11.86
CA ILE A 604 -25.99 -8.04 -11.41
C ILE A 604 -26.86 -8.44 -12.62
N ASP A 605 -26.65 -9.64 -13.13
CA ASP A 605 -27.41 -10.16 -14.27
C ASP A 605 -28.87 -10.40 -13.86
N PRO A 606 -29.86 -9.72 -14.50
CA PRO A 606 -31.27 -9.79 -14.11
C PRO A 606 -31.95 -11.08 -14.62
N VAL A 607 -31.43 -12.22 -14.18
CA VAL A 607 -31.96 -13.55 -14.50
C VAL A 607 -32.43 -14.28 -13.23
N PRO A 608 -33.31 -15.29 -13.30
CA PRO A 608 -33.77 -16.03 -12.12
C PRO A 608 -32.65 -16.59 -11.26
N ALA A 609 -31.52 -16.99 -11.86
CA ALA A 609 -30.36 -17.49 -11.13
C ALA A 609 -29.64 -16.47 -10.24
N LEU A 610 -29.97 -15.15 -10.37
CA LEU A 610 -29.55 -14.07 -9.48
C LEU A 610 -29.77 -14.45 -8.01
N CYS A 611 -30.91 -15.06 -7.67
CA CYS A 611 -31.25 -15.41 -6.28
C CYS A 611 -30.28 -16.43 -5.63
N LEU A 612 -29.42 -17.05 -6.42
CA LEU A 612 -28.35 -17.95 -5.96
C LEU A 612 -26.94 -17.35 -6.07
N GLY A 613 -26.83 -16.08 -6.55
CA GLY A 613 -25.57 -15.38 -6.71
C GLY A 613 -24.77 -15.87 -7.92
N SER A 614 -25.41 -15.96 -9.08
CA SER A 614 -24.75 -16.24 -10.36
C SER A 614 -23.81 -15.11 -10.80
N SER A 615 -24.06 -13.87 -10.38
CA SER A 615 -23.24 -12.70 -10.69
C SER A 615 -21.93 -12.66 -9.90
N GLU A 616 -21.01 -11.82 -10.35
CA GLU A 616 -19.68 -11.65 -9.74
C GLU A 616 -19.59 -10.32 -9.02
N SER A 617 -18.96 -10.30 -7.84
CA SER A 617 -18.61 -9.11 -7.09
C SER A 617 -17.32 -9.35 -6.31
N ASN A 618 -16.91 -8.41 -5.46
CA ASN A 618 -15.70 -8.49 -4.65
C ASN A 618 -16.03 -8.36 -3.15
N VAL A 619 -15.02 -8.67 -2.29
CA VAL A 619 -15.21 -8.62 -0.84
C VAL A 619 -15.58 -7.23 -0.36
N PHE A 620 -14.95 -6.20 -0.95
CA PHE A 620 -15.15 -4.81 -0.56
C PHE A 620 -16.60 -4.36 -0.76
N GLU A 621 -17.19 -4.64 -1.94
CA GLU A 621 -18.58 -4.30 -2.22
C GLU A 621 -19.56 -5.08 -1.34
N LEU A 622 -19.32 -6.39 -1.15
CA LEU A 622 -20.19 -7.20 -0.28
C LEU A 622 -20.17 -6.73 1.17
N VAL A 623 -18.98 -6.43 1.73
CA VAL A 623 -18.86 -5.91 3.11
C VAL A 623 -19.55 -4.56 3.23
N SER A 624 -19.41 -3.69 2.24
CA SER A 624 -20.11 -2.40 2.16
C SER A 624 -21.62 -2.59 2.13
N ALA A 625 -22.15 -3.47 1.28
CA ALA A 625 -23.59 -3.72 1.20
C ALA A 625 -24.14 -4.39 2.48
N PHE A 626 -23.40 -5.31 3.10
CA PHE A 626 -23.80 -5.90 4.38
C PHE A 626 -23.80 -4.90 5.54
N SER A 627 -23.02 -3.82 5.47
CA SER A 627 -23.01 -2.79 6.49
C SER A 627 -24.34 -2.04 6.61
N THR A 628 -25.12 -1.96 5.54
CA THR A 628 -26.46 -1.39 5.50
C THR A 628 -27.39 -2.02 6.54
N PHE A 629 -27.26 -3.33 6.77
CA PHE A 629 -28.05 -4.02 7.80
C PHE A 629 -27.71 -3.55 9.23
N ALA A 630 -26.41 -3.36 9.53
CA ALA A 630 -25.96 -2.92 10.84
C ALA A 630 -26.13 -1.41 11.07
N ASN A 631 -26.38 -0.65 10.01
CA ASN A 631 -26.56 0.80 10.03
C ASN A 631 -28.02 1.20 9.79
N GLU A 632 -28.94 0.48 10.41
CA GLU A 632 -30.36 0.82 10.43
C GLU A 632 -31.00 1.00 9.03
N GLY A 633 -30.46 0.31 8.03
CA GLY A 633 -30.93 0.39 6.64
C GLY A 633 -30.31 1.51 5.81
N VAL A 634 -29.42 2.28 6.37
CA VAL A 634 -28.67 3.35 5.68
C VAL A 634 -27.38 2.78 5.10
N HIS A 635 -27.21 2.86 3.79
CA HIS A 635 -25.95 2.56 3.15
C HIS A 635 -25.00 3.76 3.25
N THR A 636 -23.83 3.55 3.84
CA THR A 636 -22.75 4.55 3.92
C THR A 636 -21.59 4.13 3.04
N ASP A 637 -21.22 4.97 2.09
CA ASP A 637 -20.10 4.71 1.17
C ASP A 637 -18.78 4.55 1.94
N PRO A 638 -18.02 3.48 1.68
CA PRO A 638 -16.74 3.28 2.35
C PRO A 638 -15.72 4.35 1.99
N ILE A 639 -15.03 4.89 2.99
CA ILE A 639 -13.92 5.82 2.79
C ILE A 639 -12.60 5.25 3.31
N PHE A 640 -11.52 5.65 2.66
CA PHE A 640 -10.16 5.18 2.93
C PHE A 640 -9.30 6.25 3.61
N VAL A 641 -9.62 7.52 3.39
CA VAL A 641 -8.86 8.68 3.85
C VAL A 641 -9.82 9.65 4.51
N THR A 642 -9.44 10.18 5.66
CA THR A 642 -10.21 11.21 6.39
C THR A 642 -9.73 12.61 6.02
N ARG A 643 -8.39 12.82 5.92
CA ARG A 643 -7.81 14.10 5.54
C ARG A 643 -6.42 13.93 4.93
N ILE A 644 -6.02 14.95 4.19
CA ILE A 644 -4.66 15.10 3.66
C ILE A 644 -4.12 16.43 4.18
N GLU A 645 -2.90 16.41 4.70
CA GLU A 645 -2.15 17.59 5.13
C GLU A 645 -0.93 17.78 4.24
N ASP A 646 -0.48 19.03 4.13
CA ASP A 646 0.81 19.35 3.54
C ASP A 646 1.96 19.04 4.52
N ARG A 647 3.20 19.30 4.10
CA ARG A 647 4.40 19.09 4.94
C ARG A 647 4.42 19.94 6.21
N GLN A 648 3.77 21.11 6.20
CA GLN A 648 3.67 22.02 7.33
C GLN A 648 2.58 21.60 8.32
N GLY A 649 1.72 20.65 7.97
CA GLY A 649 0.59 20.23 8.78
C GLY A 649 -0.70 21.00 8.49
N ASN A 650 -0.74 21.81 7.42
CA ASN A 650 -1.98 22.46 7.00
C ASN A 650 -2.89 21.44 6.33
N VAL A 651 -4.16 21.40 6.72
CA VAL A 651 -5.15 20.54 6.09
C VAL A 651 -5.51 21.06 4.70
N ILE A 652 -5.25 20.26 3.66
CA ILE A 652 -5.50 20.61 2.26
C ILE A 652 -6.69 19.87 1.66
N ALA A 653 -7.15 18.81 2.29
CA ALA A 653 -8.39 18.11 1.94
C ALA A 653 -8.98 17.36 3.13
N ASN A 654 -10.32 17.35 3.21
CA ASN A 654 -11.09 16.50 4.13
C ASN A 654 -12.06 15.66 3.32
N PHE A 655 -12.31 14.42 3.78
CA PHE A 655 -13.21 13.48 3.14
C PHE A 655 -14.28 13.04 4.14
N ILE A 656 -15.53 13.15 3.73
CA ILE A 656 -16.69 12.79 4.53
C ILE A 656 -17.46 11.71 3.76
N PRO A 657 -17.88 10.61 4.41
CA PRO A 657 -18.65 9.57 3.75
C PRO A 657 -20.01 10.12 3.30
N GLN A 658 -20.51 9.60 2.19
CA GLN A 658 -21.87 9.84 1.73
C GLN A 658 -22.75 8.69 2.16
N SER A 659 -23.97 9.00 2.58
CA SER A 659 -24.97 8.02 3.03
C SER A 659 -26.26 8.19 2.27
N GLN A 660 -26.97 7.08 2.07
CA GLN A 660 -28.29 7.05 1.45
C GLN A 660 -29.18 6.02 2.15
N ASP A 661 -30.46 6.32 2.28
CA ASP A 661 -31.45 5.36 2.78
C ASP A 661 -31.65 4.27 1.71
N ALA A 662 -31.34 3.03 2.08
CA ALA A 662 -31.50 1.89 1.19
C ALA A 662 -32.76 1.07 1.50
N VAL A 663 -33.03 0.85 2.79
CA VAL A 663 -34.26 0.16 3.27
C VAL A 663 -34.69 0.75 4.62
N SER A 664 -35.90 0.46 5.08
CA SER A 664 -36.36 0.92 6.39
C SER A 664 -35.56 0.25 7.54
N GLU A 665 -35.42 0.96 8.66
CA GLU A 665 -34.84 0.42 9.90
C GLU A 665 -35.48 -0.92 10.30
N ARG A 666 -36.79 -1.04 10.12
CA ARG A 666 -37.53 -2.25 10.40
C ARG A 666 -37.12 -3.41 9.50
N THR A 667 -37.01 -3.16 8.21
CA THR A 667 -36.58 -4.16 7.23
C THR A 667 -35.14 -4.61 7.53
N ALA A 668 -34.23 -3.67 7.77
CA ALA A 668 -32.85 -3.94 8.13
C ALA A 668 -32.74 -4.79 9.42
N TYR A 669 -33.44 -4.39 10.48
CA TYR A 669 -33.42 -5.14 11.74
C TYR A 669 -34.04 -6.53 11.61
N THR A 670 -35.13 -6.66 10.85
CA THR A 670 -35.72 -7.97 10.53
C THR A 670 -34.71 -8.88 9.88
N MET A 671 -33.96 -8.37 8.89
CA MET A 671 -32.92 -9.14 8.21
C MET A 671 -31.76 -9.49 9.15
N LEU A 672 -31.36 -8.59 10.07
CA LEU A 672 -30.36 -8.88 11.10
C LEU A 672 -30.76 -10.07 11.96
N THR A 673 -32.03 -10.15 12.40
CA THR A 673 -32.47 -11.32 13.19
C THR A 673 -32.33 -12.63 12.41
N MET A 674 -32.62 -12.63 11.11
CA MET A 674 -32.44 -13.80 10.24
C MET A 674 -30.97 -14.13 9.99
N LEU A 675 -30.07 -13.12 9.92
CA LEU A 675 -28.63 -13.34 9.84
C LEU A 675 -28.07 -13.90 11.15
N GLN A 676 -28.62 -13.52 12.30
CA GLN A 676 -28.30 -14.13 13.59
C GLN A 676 -28.69 -15.60 13.63
N ASP A 677 -29.82 -16.00 13.03
CA ASP A 677 -30.20 -17.42 12.93
C ASP A 677 -29.21 -18.27 12.16
N VAL A 678 -28.58 -17.71 11.11
CA VAL A 678 -27.49 -18.38 10.36
C VAL A 678 -26.32 -18.72 11.28
N VAL A 679 -26.05 -17.88 12.29
CA VAL A 679 -24.99 -18.10 13.29
C VAL A 679 -25.47 -18.95 14.46
N ASN A 680 -26.72 -18.78 14.90
CA ASN A 680 -27.26 -19.48 16.06
C ASN A 680 -27.55 -20.97 15.78
N SER A 681 -28.18 -21.26 14.65
CA SER A 681 -28.65 -22.60 14.31
C SER A 681 -28.35 -23.04 12.86
N GLY A 682 -27.61 -22.23 12.10
CA GLY A 682 -27.37 -22.42 10.70
C GLY A 682 -25.92 -22.72 10.31
N THR A 683 -25.58 -22.36 9.05
CA THR A 683 -24.31 -22.69 8.40
C THR A 683 -23.09 -21.99 8.98
N ALA A 684 -23.27 -20.95 9.82
CA ALA A 684 -22.20 -20.17 10.45
C ALA A 684 -22.03 -20.43 11.95
N GLY A 685 -22.67 -21.48 12.51
CA GLY A 685 -22.59 -21.83 13.93
C GLY A 685 -21.17 -21.97 14.48
N ARG A 686 -20.21 -22.24 13.62
CA ARG A 686 -18.77 -22.28 13.94
C ARG A 686 -18.23 -21.01 14.58
N LEU A 687 -18.79 -19.83 14.30
CA LEU A 687 -18.41 -18.59 14.99
C LEU A 687 -18.56 -18.70 16.49
N LYS A 688 -19.62 -19.34 16.95
CA LYS A 688 -19.90 -19.51 18.37
C LYS A 688 -19.02 -20.59 19.00
N TRP A 689 -19.11 -21.81 18.55
CA TRP A 689 -18.46 -22.93 19.24
C TRP A 689 -16.94 -23.00 19.03
N GLN A 690 -16.38 -22.54 17.88
CA GLN A 690 -14.95 -22.58 17.63
C GLN A 690 -14.24 -21.29 18.07
N PHE A 691 -14.88 -20.12 17.94
CA PHE A 691 -14.25 -18.83 18.23
C PHE A 691 -14.76 -18.22 19.55
N GLY A 692 -15.73 -18.85 20.21
CA GLY A 692 -16.23 -18.41 21.52
C GLY A 692 -16.94 -17.07 21.47
N LEU A 693 -17.68 -16.80 20.38
CA LEU A 693 -18.45 -15.56 20.20
C LEU A 693 -19.93 -15.76 20.58
N ASN A 694 -20.18 -16.53 21.67
CA ASN A 694 -21.52 -16.92 22.09
C ASN A 694 -22.32 -15.78 22.73
N ASP A 695 -21.61 -14.85 23.34
CA ASP A 695 -22.09 -13.74 24.14
C ASP A 695 -22.28 -12.45 23.32
N MET A 696 -22.21 -12.54 22.02
CA MET A 696 -22.32 -11.39 21.11
C MET A 696 -23.59 -11.44 20.26
N GLU A 697 -24.15 -10.27 19.98
CA GLU A 697 -25.08 -10.09 18.87
C GLU A 697 -24.29 -10.10 17.55
N ILE A 698 -24.32 -11.20 16.83
CA ILE A 698 -23.57 -11.40 15.61
C ILE A 698 -24.39 -12.17 14.58
N GLY A 699 -24.48 -11.63 13.40
CA GLY A 699 -25.08 -12.25 12.22
C GLY A 699 -24.05 -12.62 11.17
N GLY A 700 -24.43 -13.46 10.20
CA GLY A 700 -23.51 -13.78 9.13
C GLY A 700 -24.14 -14.58 8.00
N LYS A 701 -23.39 -14.71 6.91
CA LYS A 701 -23.81 -15.54 5.76
C LYS A 701 -22.61 -16.18 5.10
N THR A 702 -22.69 -17.51 4.92
CA THR A 702 -21.73 -18.28 4.13
C THR A 702 -22.10 -18.24 2.66
N GLY A 703 -21.08 -18.22 1.79
CA GLY A 703 -21.23 -18.35 0.36
C GLY A 703 -20.30 -19.42 -0.18
N THR A 704 -20.76 -20.17 -1.18
CA THR A 704 -19.96 -21.12 -1.92
C THR A 704 -20.44 -21.09 -3.36
N SER A 705 -19.53 -20.87 -4.30
CA SER A 705 -19.89 -20.95 -5.72
C SER A 705 -19.86 -22.40 -6.21
N ASN A 706 -20.39 -22.61 -7.42
CA ASN A 706 -20.43 -23.91 -8.05
C ASN A 706 -19.03 -24.58 -8.05
N LYS A 707 -18.98 -25.89 -7.71
CA LYS A 707 -17.76 -26.71 -7.71
C LYS A 707 -16.70 -26.22 -6.70
N ASN A 708 -17.08 -25.52 -5.62
CA ASN A 708 -16.16 -25.01 -4.60
C ASN A 708 -15.04 -24.11 -5.14
N ARG A 709 -15.32 -23.32 -6.19
CA ARG A 709 -14.33 -22.39 -6.78
C ARG A 709 -14.08 -21.18 -5.91
N ASP A 710 -15.15 -20.69 -5.26
CA ASP A 710 -15.13 -19.49 -4.41
C ASP A 710 -15.80 -19.78 -3.08
N ALA A 711 -15.12 -19.47 -2.01
CA ALA A 711 -15.59 -19.61 -0.65
C ALA A 711 -15.70 -18.23 0.01
N TRP A 712 -16.87 -17.89 0.51
CA TRP A 712 -17.20 -16.59 1.08
C TRP A 712 -17.74 -16.69 2.48
N PHE A 713 -17.45 -15.68 3.28
CA PHE A 713 -18.14 -15.47 4.54
C PHE A 713 -18.28 -13.98 4.85
N MET A 714 -19.50 -13.54 5.10
CA MET A 714 -19.83 -12.18 5.57
C MET A 714 -20.34 -12.25 7.00
N CYS A 715 -19.86 -11.35 7.83
CA CYS A 715 -20.16 -11.26 9.25
C CYS A 715 -20.60 -9.85 9.58
N VAL A 716 -21.67 -9.71 10.36
CA VAL A 716 -22.27 -8.45 10.78
C VAL A 716 -22.34 -8.41 12.30
N ALA A 717 -21.72 -7.39 12.90
CA ALA A 717 -21.83 -7.05 14.31
C ALA A 717 -22.18 -5.57 14.46
N PRO A 718 -22.62 -5.08 15.61
CA PRO A 718 -23.17 -3.73 15.77
C PRO A 718 -22.27 -2.57 15.36
N LYS A 719 -20.94 -2.74 15.54
CA LYS A 719 -19.94 -1.71 15.23
C LYS A 719 -18.89 -2.15 14.22
N LEU A 720 -19.02 -3.37 13.70
CA LEU A 720 -18.01 -3.90 12.80
C LEU A 720 -18.61 -4.94 11.84
N VAL A 721 -18.43 -4.72 10.54
CA VAL A 721 -18.80 -5.66 9.50
C VAL A 721 -17.54 -6.15 8.84
N ALA A 722 -17.40 -7.47 8.66
CA ALA A 722 -16.21 -8.06 8.10
C ALA A 722 -16.54 -9.18 7.12
N GLY A 723 -15.75 -9.31 6.07
CA GLY A 723 -15.92 -10.37 5.08
C GLY A 723 -14.61 -10.91 4.57
N ALA A 724 -14.64 -12.17 4.15
CA ALA A 724 -13.51 -12.85 3.53
C ALA A 724 -13.93 -13.67 2.31
N TRP A 725 -13.00 -13.76 1.37
CA TRP A 725 -13.06 -14.68 0.23
C TRP A 725 -11.80 -15.53 0.20
N VAL A 726 -11.98 -16.80 -0.25
CA VAL A 726 -10.88 -17.73 -0.50
C VAL A 726 -11.14 -18.46 -1.81
N GLY A 727 -10.12 -18.56 -2.68
CA GLY A 727 -10.21 -19.27 -3.94
C GLY A 727 -8.87 -19.40 -4.65
N GLY A 728 -8.85 -20.03 -5.81
CA GLY A 728 -7.69 -20.06 -6.69
C GLY A 728 -7.59 -18.77 -7.54
N GLU A 729 -6.40 -18.46 -8.06
CA GLU A 729 -6.23 -17.38 -9.04
C GLU A 729 -7.07 -17.65 -10.30
N ASP A 730 -6.94 -18.84 -10.86
CA ASP A 730 -7.74 -19.31 -11.98
C ASP A 730 -8.94 -20.11 -11.44
N GLN A 731 -10.10 -19.98 -12.08
CA GLN A 731 -11.31 -20.72 -11.70
C GLN A 731 -11.15 -22.26 -11.78
N ALA A 732 -10.21 -22.74 -12.58
CA ALA A 732 -9.86 -24.15 -12.67
C ALA A 732 -9.02 -24.66 -11.49
N VAL A 733 -8.53 -23.78 -10.62
CA VAL A 733 -7.79 -24.12 -9.40
C VAL A 733 -8.74 -24.03 -8.21
N HIS A 734 -9.33 -25.14 -7.83
CA HIS A 734 -10.33 -25.20 -6.77
C HIS A 734 -10.30 -26.54 -6.02
N PHE A 735 -11.00 -26.62 -4.90
CA PHE A 735 -11.14 -27.85 -4.14
C PHE A 735 -12.23 -28.76 -4.74
N VAL A 736 -11.92 -30.05 -4.84
CA VAL A 736 -12.91 -31.08 -5.23
C VAL A 736 -13.92 -31.27 -4.10
N ALA A 737 -13.47 -31.20 -2.85
CA ALA A 737 -14.32 -31.35 -1.67
C ALA A 737 -13.80 -30.48 -0.52
N GLY A 738 -14.68 -30.01 0.36
CA GLY A 738 -14.34 -29.20 1.53
C GLY A 738 -13.87 -27.78 1.21
N GLY A 739 -14.33 -27.24 0.10
CA GLY A 739 -14.07 -25.85 -0.32
C GLY A 739 -15.19 -24.88 0.06
N GLU A 740 -16.06 -25.25 1.00
CA GLU A 740 -17.20 -24.44 1.42
C GLU A 740 -16.78 -23.22 2.24
N GLY A 741 -17.55 -22.13 2.15
CA GLY A 741 -17.32 -20.88 2.86
C GLY A 741 -17.20 -21.05 4.38
N SER A 742 -17.97 -21.96 4.99
CA SER A 742 -17.89 -22.29 6.41
C SER A 742 -16.57 -22.93 6.85
N VAL A 743 -15.84 -23.54 5.91
CA VAL A 743 -14.55 -24.21 6.17
C VAL A 743 -13.37 -23.31 5.81
N MET A 744 -13.49 -22.53 4.74
CA MET A 744 -12.37 -21.77 4.15
C MET A 744 -12.35 -20.32 4.63
N ALA A 745 -13.44 -19.57 4.45
CA ALA A 745 -13.50 -18.12 4.69
C ALA A 745 -13.93 -17.76 6.12
N LEU A 746 -14.93 -18.45 6.69
CA LEU A 746 -15.44 -18.20 8.03
C LEU A 746 -14.34 -18.19 9.12
N PRO A 747 -13.37 -19.13 9.13
CA PRO A 747 -12.34 -19.13 10.17
C PRO A 747 -11.41 -17.90 10.12
N ILE A 748 -11.22 -17.28 8.95
CA ILE A 748 -10.48 -16.03 8.83
C ILE A 748 -11.20 -14.92 9.59
N VAL A 749 -12.50 -14.75 9.28
CA VAL A 749 -13.33 -13.74 9.93
C VAL A 749 -13.48 -14.02 11.42
N GLY A 750 -13.71 -15.28 11.81
CA GLY A 750 -13.85 -15.70 13.19
C GLY A 750 -12.61 -15.41 14.05
N ASP A 751 -11.40 -15.72 13.56
CA ASP A 751 -10.14 -15.43 14.29
C ASP A 751 -9.93 -13.90 14.40
N PHE A 752 -10.25 -13.15 13.35
CA PHE A 752 -10.19 -11.69 13.37
C PHE A 752 -11.15 -11.10 14.38
N MET A 753 -12.45 -11.46 14.31
CA MET A 753 -13.49 -10.93 15.23
C MET A 753 -13.14 -11.26 16.68
N LYS A 754 -12.73 -12.50 16.96
CA LYS A 754 -12.28 -12.88 18.30
C LYS A 754 -11.18 -11.97 18.83
N ARG A 755 -10.12 -11.75 18.05
CA ARG A 755 -9.00 -10.90 18.45
C ARG A 755 -9.42 -9.46 18.69
N VAL A 756 -10.27 -8.92 17.82
CA VAL A 756 -10.74 -7.54 17.89
C VAL A 756 -11.60 -7.32 19.13
N TYR A 757 -12.54 -8.23 19.41
CA TYR A 757 -13.46 -8.12 20.56
C TYR A 757 -12.84 -8.55 21.89
N ASP A 758 -11.72 -9.26 21.86
CA ASP A 758 -10.92 -9.56 23.06
C ASP A 758 -9.95 -8.39 23.40
N ASP A 759 -9.72 -7.44 22.48
CA ASP A 759 -8.86 -6.27 22.69
C ASP A 759 -9.69 -5.03 23.07
N GLY A 760 -9.84 -4.79 24.38
CA GLY A 760 -10.64 -3.69 24.92
C GLY A 760 -10.21 -2.27 24.51
N ARG A 761 -9.10 -2.11 23.77
CA ARG A 761 -8.58 -0.81 23.29
C ARG A 761 -9.21 -0.34 22.00
N LEU A 762 -9.94 -1.20 21.29
CA LEU A 762 -10.40 -0.96 19.90
C LEU A 762 -11.79 -0.31 19.80
N GLY A 763 -12.42 0.07 20.93
CA GLY A 763 -13.70 0.78 20.94
C GLY A 763 -14.91 -0.07 20.60
N VAL A 764 -14.75 -1.39 20.44
CA VAL A 764 -15.82 -2.37 20.27
C VAL A 764 -15.90 -3.29 21.48
N SER A 765 -17.09 -3.76 21.81
CA SER A 765 -17.33 -4.59 22.97
C SER A 765 -18.26 -5.76 22.61
N ARG A 766 -18.05 -6.90 23.28
CA ARG A 766 -18.96 -8.06 23.16
C ARG A 766 -20.39 -7.75 23.63
N ALA A 767 -20.55 -6.70 24.48
CA ALA A 767 -21.82 -6.21 24.96
C ALA A 767 -22.52 -5.22 23.99
N ASP A 768 -21.88 -4.85 22.89
CA ASP A 768 -22.53 -3.98 21.90
C ASP A 768 -23.74 -4.69 21.28
N GLN A 769 -24.84 -3.95 21.12
CA GLN A 769 -26.12 -4.45 20.61
C GLN A 769 -26.54 -3.68 19.36
N PHE A 770 -27.28 -4.35 18.47
CA PHE A 770 -27.92 -3.68 17.34
C PHE A 770 -29.05 -2.77 17.87
N ILE A 771 -29.23 -1.63 17.22
CA ILE A 771 -30.33 -0.72 17.55
C ILE A 771 -31.64 -1.37 17.11
N ARG A 772 -32.51 -1.60 18.06
CA ARG A 772 -33.85 -2.16 17.80
C ARG A 772 -34.83 -1.04 17.53
N PRO A 773 -35.57 -1.02 16.41
CA PRO A 773 -36.61 -0.07 16.13
C PRO A 773 -37.71 -0.08 17.19
N ALA A 774 -38.28 1.08 17.48
CA ALA A 774 -39.28 1.23 18.57
C ALA A 774 -40.54 0.37 18.39
N MET A 775 -41.03 0.21 17.17
CA MET A 775 -42.20 -0.59 16.82
C MET A 775 -41.80 -1.84 16.01
N MET A 776 -41.10 -2.76 16.64
CA MET A 776 -40.66 -4.00 16.00
C MET A 776 -41.59 -5.15 16.37
N PRO A 777 -42.21 -5.86 15.42
CA PRO A 777 -42.97 -7.07 15.69
C PRO A 777 -42.08 -8.15 16.32
N ARG A 778 -42.63 -8.95 17.20
CA ARG A 778 -41.98 -10.21 17.57
C ARG A 778 -42.34 -11.25 16.51
N TYR A 779 -41.35 -11.85 15.92
CA TYR A 779 -41.50 -12.97 14.97
C TYR A 779 -41.24 -14.27 15.73
N ASP A 780 -42.21 -14.74 16.52
CA ASP A 780 -42.21 -16.06 17.12
C ASP A 780 -42.95 -17.00 16.15
N CYS A 781 -42.20 -17.76 15.36
CA CYS A 781 -42.74 -18.59 14.29
C CYS A 781 -43.27 -19.95 14.80
N ASP A 782 -43.15 -20.23 16.10
CA ASP A 782 -43.63 -21.46 16.74
C ASP A 782 -45.01 -21.27 17.43
N GLU A 783 -45.48 -20.02 17.64
CA GLU A 783 -46.82 -19.74 18.09
C GLU A 783 -47.82 -19.98 16.97
N GLU A 784 -48.82 -20.86 17.20
CA GLU A 784 -50.00 -20.98 16.35
C GLU A 784 -50.67 -19.60 16.26
N VAL A 785 -50.57 -18.94 15.10
CA VAL A 785 -51.28 -17.71 14.83
C VAL A 785 -52.78 -18.03 14.86
N ASP A 786 -53.52 -17.38 15.75
CA ASP A 786 -54.96 -17.46 15.79
C ASP A 786 -55.50 -17.22 14.38
N PRO A 787 -56.33 -18.12 13.81
CA PRO A 787 -56.87 -17.95 12.48
C PRO A 787 -57.60 -16.63 12.24
N ASP A 788 -58.13 -16.02 13.31
CA ASP A 788 -58.84 -14.74 13.27
C ASP A 788 -57.95 -13.50 13.31
N GLU A 789 -56.64 -13.63 13.63
CA GLU A 789 -55.63 -12.52 13.53
C GLU A 789 -54.82 -12.53 12.21
N ARG A 790 -55.14 -13.38 11.26
CA ARG A 790 -54.48 -13.30 9.97
C ARG A 790 -54.82 -11.99 9.28
N PRO A 791 -53.85 -11.19 8.83
CA PRO A 791 -54.11 -10.07 7.96
C PRO A 791 -54.90 -10.59 6.78
N THR A 792 -56.10 -10.09 6.57
CA THR A 792 -56.87 -10.31 5.33
C THR A 792 -55.93 -10.08 4.19
N GLU A 793 -55.84 -11.06 3.26
CA GLU A 793 -55.06 -10.90 2.01
C GLU A 793 -55.33 -9.50 1.48
N PRO A 794 -54.28 -8.74 1.11
CA PRO A 794 -54.49 -7.48 0.42
C PRO A 794 -55.27 -7.84 -0.83
N GLY A 795 -56.56 -7.43 -0.86
CA GLY A 795 -57.43 -7.62 -1.99
C GLY A 795 -56.72 -7.20 -3.24
N ILE A 796 -56.57 -8.08 -4.19
CA ILE A 796 -56.19 -7.78 -5.55
C ILE A 796 -57.19 -6.75 -6.02
N ALA A 797 -56.83 -5.47 -6.04
CA ALA A 797 -57.61 -4.50 -6.77
C ALA A 797 -57.47 -4.89 -8.24
N GLU A 798 -58.56 -5.47 -8.76
CA GLU A 798 -58.76 -5.57 -10.20
C GLU A 798 -58.95 -4.11 -10.71
N ASP A 799 -57.81 -3.46 -11.03
CA ASP A 799 -57.80 -2.26 -11.86
C ASP A 799 -57.60 -2.72 -13.30
N ASP A 800 -58.70 -3.20 -13.90
CA ASP A 800 -58.90 -3.23 -15.35
C ASP A 800 -58.94 -1.79 -15.88
N ASN A 801 -57.80 -1.17 -16.20
CA ASN A 801 -57.71 -0.06 -17.17
C ASN A 801 -56.32 0.57 -17.14
N PHE A 802 -55.36 -0.08 -17.80
CA PHE A 802 -54.16 0.63 -18.28
C PHE A 802 -53.65 -0.02 -19.59
N PHE A 803 -54.53 0.05 -20.63
CA PHE A 803 -54.13 0.03 -22.04
C PHE A 803 -55.11 0.89 -22.81
N ASP A 804 -54.72 2.13 -23.07
CA ASP A 804 -54.94 2.96 -24.22
C ASP A 804 -53.75 3.92 -24.41
#